data_7e34bc523f1a30b479cf8cc31617c3b5
#
_entry.id   7e34bc523f1a30b479cf8cc31617c3b5
#
_cell.length_a   1.000
_cell.length_b   1.000
_cell.length_c   1.000
_cell.angle_alpha   90.00
_cell.angle_beta   90.00
_cell.angle_gamma   90.00
#
_symmetry.space_group_name_H-M   'P 1'
#
loop_
_entity.id
_entity.type
_entity.pdbx_description
1 polymer ?
#
loop_
_entity_poly.entity_id
_entity_poly.type
_entity_poly.pdbx_seq_one_letter_code
_entity_poly.pdbx_strand_id
1 'polypeptide(L)'
;MYADGDTVVESETPRDRDARAESWLQTSMLECIGRFGLDAVRVLDIILASFCAHAVHHYPFFLSVIRRVPWSSARIAEVLGFQYAHYTHPDTRESTPEELYLLTALLIREKVVSFAQMLAYVSPDDTIQKLKQAHDEALTSKTATVGANALTMAAPLIDDDHDSSAASSTTPANTVDAAPPPPPSPQGIFLIRALLRCGALDEVRGFLAAHPWIFGAYPSVTHAYLRLVWYRLDTPAFRDAVTRFAGTGNDQTSVLTMYVPEPHATRTHRYIFCVRDWAHGHAPLNQVEEVFELLSPLGVYVCQDRRLLQLLCRVCAQAPSKEAWMPFLRTQVLPAVTLANGGAPLLYELWECIQTLPYPQRYSLYGEWKHRSTKRPELRYAKMRTEREARGILRRISSDNVRASGRGLAKAAHAHPTVFFEVVLHQIQSYDNLIEPVVDSAKYLTPLEYDVLTYALLEALSDPGKARTKQDGTNTSLWLKSLASFAGALFRKYAAMDCTPILQYLANRLHEGQVADLVVLSELILKMAGIEPMGELSDAQMAALSGGPLLQTEAHLTLIPGTTPAAVLLARNSLKKGAMRLYRTLMQNRLAVPLLILVAQQREACVFSDDDVHIKSLSSTFDTCVSILLQYTHFLMSHCLLYTSPSPRDRQKS
;
A
#
# COMPACT_ATOMS: atom_id res chain seq x y z
N MET A 1 20.69 -5.07 -54.70
CA MET A 1 20.67 -3.59 -54.74
C MET A 1 21.91 -2.92 -54.13
N TYR A 2 22.70 -3.59 -53.32
CA TYR A 2 23.95 -3.04 -52.79
C TYR A 2 25.18 -3.32 -53.69
N ALA A 3 25.05 -4.11 -54.74
CA ALA A 3 26.15 -4.52 -55.56
C ALA A 3 26.60 -3.51 -56.64
N ASP A 4 25.73 -2.57 -57.03
CA ASP A 4 26.06 -1.59 -58.10
C ASP A 4 26.67 -0.28 -57.57
N GLY A 5 26.91 -0.18 -56.25
CA GLY A 5 27.46 1.01 -55.62
C GLY A 5 28.99 1.05 -55.49
N ASP A 6 29.71 0.11 -56.07
CA ASP A 6 31.16 -0.06 -55.87
C ASP A 6 32.07 0.85 -56.69
N THR A 7 31.55 1.89 -57.31
CA THR A 7 32.41 3.00 -57.77
C THR A 7 32.63 3.99 -56.60
N VAL A 8 33.30 3.54 -55.57
CA VAL A 8 33.57 4.34 -54.39
C VAL A 8 34.76 5.26 -54.64
N VAL A 9 34.50 6.55 -54.56
CA VAL A 9 35.51 7.55 -54.28
C VAL A 9 35.92 7.39 -52.83
N GLU A 10 37.15 7.09 -52.51
CA GLU A 10 37.69 6.74 -51.16
C GLU A 10 37.49 7.77 -50.03
N SER A 11 36.72 8.84 -50.24
CA SER A 11 36.53 9.95 -49.32
C SER A 11 35.08 10.10 -48.76
N GLU A 12 34.15 9.21 -49.09
CA GLU A 12 32.78 9.36 -48.69
C GLU A 12 32.49 8.81 -47.28
N THR A 13 31.81 9.62 -46.46
CA THR A 13 31.36 9.16 -45.17
C THR A 13 30.23 8.13 -45.31
N PRO A 14 30.03 7.22 -44.33
CA PRO A 14 28.90 6.27 -44.35
C PRO A 14 27.54 6.96 -44.52
N ARG A 15 27.38 8.18 -43.99
CA ARG A 15 26.16 8.99 -44.13
C ARG A 15 25.92 9.47 -45.56
N ASP A 16 26.97 9.83 -46.31
CA ASP A 16 26.83 10.29 -47.66
C ASP A 16 26.44 9.13 -48.60
N ARG A 17 26.93 7.91 -48.34
CA ARG A 17 26.50 6.70 -49.04
C ARG A 17 25.04 6.39 -48.81
N ASP A 18 24.59 6.45 -47.56
CA ASP A 18 23.19 6.20 -47.22
C ASP A 18 22.28 7.25 -47.88
N ALA A 19 22.63 8.52 -47.84
CA ALA A 19 21.86 9.59 -48.47
C ALA A 19 21.80 9.44 -50.01
N ARG A 20 22.87 8.96 -50.65
CA ARG A 20 22.89 8.68 -52.09
C ARG A 20 22.03 7.46 -52.42
N ALA A 21 22.15 6.39 -51.65
CA ALA A 21 21.33 5.20 -51.81
C ALA A 21 19.83 5.50 -51.61
N GLU A 22 19.48 6.34 -50.65
CA GLU A 22 18.10 6.81 -50.41
C GLU A 22 17.57 7.58 -51.63
N SER A 23 18.31 8.56 -52.12
CA SER A 23 17.89 9.37 -53.27
C SER A 23 17.75 8.54 -54.55
N TRP A 24 18.66 7.61 -54.78
CA TRP A 24 18.61 6.69 -55.93
C TRP A 24 17.39 5.77 -55.82
N LEU A 25 17.17 5.14 -54.67
CA LEU A 25 16.03 4.25 -54.46
C LEU A 25 14.70 4.98 -54.66
N GLN A 26 14.57 6.18 -54.14
CA GLN A 26 13.39 7.02 -54.30
C GLN A 26 13.12 7.33 -55.79
N THR A 27 14.15 7.78 -56.54
CA THR A 27 14.01 8.12 -57.93
C THR A 27 13.63 6.87 -58.75
N SER A 28 14.34 5.76 -58.53
CA SER A 28 14.06 4.49 -59.20
C SER A 28 12.66 3.94 -58.92
N MET A 29 12.16 4.08 -57.67
CA MET A 29 10.80 3.68 -57.33
C MET A 29 9.77 4.52 -58.06
N LEU A 30 9.89 5.84 -58.04
CA LEU A 30 8.96 6.74 -58.74
C LEU A 30 8.97 6.51 -60.23
N GLU A 31 10.15 6.29 -60.84
CA GLU A 31 10.29 5.91 -62.23
C GLU A 31 9.63 4.56 -62.55
N CYS A 32 9.82 3.53 -61.70
CA CYS A 32 9.16 2.24 -61.88
C CYS A 32 7.65 2.34 -61.79
N ILE A 33 7.13 3.07 -60.79
CA ILE A 33 5.69 3.30 -60.65
C ILE A 33 5.12 3.98 -61.90
N GLY A 34 5.75 5.07 -62.35
CA GLY A 34 5.29 5.82 -63.51
C GLY A 34 5.49 5.05 -64.84
N ARG A 35 6.64 4.41 -65.03
CA ARG A 35 6.99 3.73 -66.27
C ARG A 35 6.22 2.43 -66.53
N PHE A 36 5.96 1.68 -65.44
CA PHE A 36 5.28 0.40 -65.52
C PHE A 36 3.82 0.45 -65.03
N GLY A 37 3.30 1.62 -64.67
CA GLY A 37 1.94 1.78 -64.17
C GLY A 37 1.65 0.92 -62.92
N LEU A 38 2.63 0.78 -62.04
CA LEU A 38 2.53 -0.06 -60.87
C LEU A 38 1.55 0.56 -59.85
N ASP A 39 0.78 -0.30 -59.19
CA ASP A 39 -0.05 0.14 -58.07
C ASP A 39 0.83 0.63 -56.92
N ALA A 40 0.72 1.93 -56.61
CA ALA A 40 1.50 2.57 -55.55
C ALA A 40 1.25 1.95 -54.18
N VAL A 41 0.06 1.39 -53.91
CA VAL A 41 -0.28 0.74 -52.64
C VAL A 41 0.47 -0.58 -52.49
N ARG A 42 0.59 -1.37 -53.55
CA ARG A 42 1.36 -2.61 -53.53
C ARG A 42 2.86 -2.34 -53.37
N VAL A 43 3.37 -1.27 -53.98
CA VAL A 43 4.75 -0.83 -53.76
C VAL A 43 4.98 -0.44 -52.31
N LEU A 44 4.05 0.29 -51.71
CA LEU A 44 4.10 0.64 -50.30
C LEU A 44 4.12 -0.62 -49.42
N ASP A 45 3.28 -1.61 -49.73
CA ASP A 45 3.24 -2.87 -48.98
C ASP A 45 4.58 -3.61 -48.99
N ILE A 46 5.25 -3.69 -50.16
CA ILE A 46 6.60 -4.28 -50.30
C ILE A 46 7.63 -3.50 -49.48
N ILE A 47 7.55 -2.16 -49.48
CA ILE A 47 8.45 -1.32 -48.69
C ILE A 47 8.23 -1.54 -47.18
N LEU A 48 7.00 -1.59 -46.74
CA LEU A 48 6.66 -1.85 -45.34
C LEU A 48 7.10 -3.26 -44.91
N ALA A 49 6.91 -4.27 -45.74
CA ALA A 49 7.39 -5.62 -45.49
C ALA A 49 8.93 -5.68 -45.37
N SER A 50 9.64 -4.98 -46.29
CA SER A 50 11.10 -4.86 -46.23
C SER A 50 11.57 -4.10 -45.00
N PHE A 51 10.84 -3.04 -44.62
CA PHE A 51 11.10 -2.27 -43.40
C PHE A 51 10.89 -3.15 -42.17
N CYS A 52 9.81 -3.93 -42.12
CA CYS A 52 9.54 -4.86 -41.03
C CYS A 52 10.73 -5.81 -40.79
N ALA A 53 11.28 -6.39 -41.85
CA ALA A 53 12.42 -7.31 -41.77
C ALA A 53 13.71 -6.63 -41.26
N HIS A 54 13.92 -5.35 -41.59
CA HIS A 54 15.15 -4.62 -41.31
C HIS A 54 15.03 -3.43 -40.37
N ALA A 55 13.90 -3.29 -39.67
CA ALA A 55 13.60 -2.14 -38.84
C ALA A 55 14.67 -1.85 -37.77
N VAL A 56 15.27 -2.88 -37.19
CA VAL A 56 16.26 -2.74 -36.11
C VAL A 56 17.54 -2.03 -36.58
N HIS A 57 17.98 -2.30 -37.80
CA HIS A 57 19.27 -1.82 -38.28
C HIS A 57 19.17 -0.61 -39.20
N HIS A 58 18.11 -0.51 -39.98
CA HIS A 58 17.99 0.45 -41.07
C HIS A 58 16.74 1.34 -40.97
N TYR A 59 16.15 1.54 -39.76
CA TYR A 59 14.94 2.32 -39.62
C TYR A 59 15.04 3.78 -40.12
N PRO A 60 16.17 4.51 -39.96
CA PRO A 60 16.27 5.88 -40.48
C PRO A 60 16.17 5.94 -42.00
N PHE A 61 16.78 4.97 -42.68
CA PHE A 61 16.74 4.86 -44.11
C PHE A 61 15.31 4.68 -44.64
N PHE A 62 14.57 3.70 -44.11
CA PHE A 62 13.19 3.46 -44.53
C PHE A 62 12.26 4.63 -44.18
N LEU A 63 12.45 5.28 -43.06
CA LEU A 63 11.69 6.48 -42.67
C LEU A 63 11.91 7.62 -43.66
N SER A 64 13.15 7.84 -44.11
CA SER A 64 13.47 8.88 -45.08
C SER A 64 12.79 8.60 -46.40
N VAL A 65 12.81 7.35 -46.86
CA VAL A 65 12.12 6.91 -48.09
C VAL A 65 10.60 7.13 -48.00
N ILE A 66 9.95 6.72 -46.88
CA ILE A 66 8.51 6.87 -46.68
C ILE A 66 8.11 8.35 -46.63
N ARG A 67 8.90 9.21 -45.98
CA ARG A 67 8.61 10.65 -45.88
C ARG A 67 8.71 11.40 -47.19
N ARG A 68 9.55 10.92 -48.12
CA ARG A 68 9.75 11.58 -49.42
C ARG A 68 8.68 11.24 -50.45
N VAL A 69 8.03 10.10 -50.32
CA VAL A 69 6.95 9.70 -51.23
C VAL A 69 5.61 10.19 -50.66
N PRO A 70 4.73 10.80 -51.45
CA PRO A 70 3.53 11.44 -50.98
C PRO A 70 2.38 10.44 -50.64
N TRP A 71 2.65 9.42 -49.86
CA TRP A 71 1.60 8.57 -49.30
C TRP A 71 0.88 9.27 -48.16
N SER A 72 -0.47 9.19 -48.14
CA SER A 72 -1.23 9.72 -47.02
C SER A 72 -1.08 8.82 -45.80
N SER A 73 -1.08 9.43 -44.61
CA SER A 73 -1.06 8.72 -43.34
C SER A 73 -2.16 7.65 -43.24
N ALA A 74 -3.37 7.97 -43.74
CA ALA A 74 -4.50 7.04 -43.76
C ALA A 74 -4.21 5.80 -44.64
N ARG A 75 -3.57 5.98 -45.76
CA ARG A 75 -3.23 4.86 -46.66
C ARG A 75 -2.17 3.94 -46.06
N ILE A 76 -1.17 4.51 -45.40
CA ILE A 76 -0.16 3.72 -44.66
C ILE A 76 -0.82 2.93 -43.54
N ALA A 77 -1.72 3.56 -42.78
CA ALA A 77 -2.46 2.90 -41.72
C ALA A 77 -3.35 1.76 -42.22
N GLU A 78 -3.99 1.94 -43.40
CA GLU A 78 -4.81 0.92 -44.04
C GLU A 78 -4.00 -0.32 -44.42
N VAL A 79 -2.85 -0.13 -45.08
CA VAL A 79 -1.97 -1.24 -45.47
C VAL A 79 -1.46 -1.99 -44.25
N LEU A 80 -1.03 -1.28 -43.20
CA LEU A 80 -0.65 -1.91 -41.94
C LEU A 80 -1.81 -2.66 -41.30
N GLY A 81 -3.03 -2.07 -41.32
CA GLY A 81 -4.24 -2.71 -40.84
C GLY A 81 -4.52 -4.05 -41.51
N PHE A 82 -4.34 -4.17 -42.83
CA PHE A 82 -4.46 -5.44 -43.53
C PHE A 82 -3.39 -6.45 -43.09
N GLN A 83 -2.14 -6.01 -42.89
CA GLN A 83 -1.10 -6.90 -42.38
C GLN A 83 -1.43 -7.44 -40.98
N TYR A 84 -1.99 -6.62 -40.08
CA TYR A 84 -2.48 -7.07 -38.76
C TYR A 84 -3.69 -7.99 -38.86
N ALA A 85 -4.65 -7.70 -39.76
CA ALA A 85 -5.84 -8.51 -39.98
C ALA A 85 -5.49 -9.94 -40.44
N HIS A 86 -4.42 -10.11 -41.22
CA HIS A 86 -3.94 -11.43 -41.61
C HIS A 86 -3.66 -12.34 -40.41
N TYR A 87 -3.04 -11.82 -39.35
CA TYR A 87 -2.71 -12.60 -38.14
C TYR A 87 -3.88 -12.78 -37.17
N THR A 88 -5.00 -12.13 -37.37
CA THR A 88 -6.24 -12.35 -36.60
C THR A 88 -7.19 -13.32 -37.28
N HIS A 89 -6.93 -13.69 -38.53
CA HIS A 89 -7.79 -14.61 -39.25
C HIS A 89 -7.74 -16.01 -38.62
N PRO A 90 -8.89 -16.69 -38.43
CA PRO A 90 -8.95 -17.98 -37.76
C PRO A 90 -8.13 -19.10 -38.44
N ASP A 91 -7.90 -18.99 -39.73
CA ASP A 91 -7.09 -19.96 -40.48
C ASP A 91 -5.58 -19.75 -40.30
N THR A 92 -5.15 -18.60 -39.82
CA THR A 92 -3.74 -18.28 -39.59
C THR A 92 -3.30 -18.75 -38.21
N ARG A 93 -2.39 -19.73 -38.16
CA ARG A 93 -1.83 -20.27 -36.91
C ARG A 93 -0.67 -19.44 -36.33
N GLU A 94 -0.20 -18.47 -37.06
CA GLU A 94 0.95 -17.65 -36.67
C GLU A 94 0.53 -16.47 -35.82
N SER A 95 1.31 -16.20 -34.76
CA SER A 95 1.13 -14.99 -33.95
C SER A 95 1.72 -13.79 -34.67
N THR A 96 1.12 -12.62 -34.51
CA THR A 96 1.65 -11.35 -35.06
C THR A 96 3.12 -11.17 -34.67
N PRO A 97 4.04 -10.97 -35.64
CA PRO A 97 5.47 -10.84 -35.39
C PRO A 97 5.81 -9.56 -34.62
N GLU A 98 6.78 -9.63 -33.72
CA GLU A 98 7.22 -8.46 -32.95
C GLU A 98 7.77 -7.33 -33.82
N GLU A 99 8.35 -7.68 -34.92
CA GLU A 99 8.91 -6.75 -35.93
C GLU A 99 7.80 -5.85 -36.53
N LEU A 100 6.61 -6.37 -36.74
CA LEU A 100 5.47 -5.58 -37.23
C LEU A 100 5.02 -4.55 -36.18
N TYR A 101 4.98 -4.93 -34.89
CA TYR A 101 4.71 -3.99 -33.83
C TYR A 101 5.80 -2.91 -33.72
N LEU A 102 7.08 -3.28 -33.91
CA LEU A 102 8.17 -2.32 -33.90
C LEU A 102 8.07 -1.33 -35.07
N LEU A 103 7.82 -1.82 -36.27
CA LEU A 103 7.62 -0.99 -37.47
C LEU A 103 6.52 0.06 -37.21
N THR A 104 5.36 -0.41 -36.79
CA THR A 104 4.22 0.46 -36.50
C THR A 104 4.54 1.47 -35.39
N ALA A 105 5.21 1.03 -34.34
CA ALA A 105 5.62 1.91 -33.25
C ALA A 105 6.60 3.00 -33.71
N LEU A 106 7.55 2.68 -34.59
CA LEU A 106 8.47 3.66 -35.17
C LEU A 106 7.74 4.68 -36.05
N LEU A 107 6.80 4.24 -36.90
CA LEU A 107 6.01 5.12 -37.74
C LEU A 107 5.12 6.08 -36.92
N ILE A 108 4.56 5.60 -35.80
CA ILE A 108 3.79 6.44 -34.89
C ILE A 108 4.70 7.43 -34.15
N ARG A 109 5.84 6.98 -33.62
CA ARG A 109 6.82 7.84 -32.93
C ARG A 109 7.28 8.99 -33.83
N GLU A 110 7.52 8.69 -35.09
CA GLU A 110 7.97 9.65 -36.11
C GLU A 110 6.81 10.45 -36.73
N LYS A 111 5.58 10.31 -36.20
CA LYS A 111 4.38 11.04 -36.62
C LYS A 111 4.01 10.84 -38.10
N VAL A 112 4.40 9.74 -38.70
CA VAL A 112 3.98 9.33 -40.06
C VAL A 112 2.54 8.84 -40.03
N VAL A 113 2.17 8.09 -38.99
CA VAL A 113 0.82 7.58 -38.75
C VAL A 113 0.40 7.96 -37.32
N SER A 114 -0.88 8.27 -37.09
CA SER A 114 -1.35 8.55 -35.74
C SER A 114 -1.72 7.26 -34.99
N PHE A 115 -1.49 7.25 -33.67
CA PHE A 115 -1.89 6.13 -32.81
C PHE A 115 -3.38 5.82 -32.91
N ALA A 116 -4.22 6.85 -32.95
CA ALA A 116 -5.68 6.69 -33.04
C ALA A 116 -6.11 6.00 -34.36
N GLN A 117 -5.46 6.32 -35.49
CA GLN A 117 -5.73 5.65 -36.77
C GLN A 117 -5.38 4.16 -36.68
N MET A 118 -4.23 3.82 -36.13
CA MET A 118 -3.82 2.41 -36.00
C MET A 118 -4.69 1.64 -35.03
N LEU A 119 -5.08 2.27 -33.91
CA LEU A 119 -5.92 1.62 -32.90
C LEU A 119 -7.26 1.14 -33.49
N ALA A 120 -7.85 1.92 -34.40
CA ALA A 120 -9.09 1.54 -35.06
C ALA A 120 -8.98 0.23 -35.86
N TYR A 121 -7.83 -0.06 -36.44
CA TYR A 121 -7.59 -1.30 -37.18
C TYR A 121 -7.16 -2.46 -36.29
N VAL A 122 -6.31 -2.20 -35.30
CA VAL A 122 -5.66 -3.24 -34.49
C VAL A 122 -6.53 -3.66 -33.30
N SER A 123 -7.27 -2.76 -32.72
CA SER A 123 -8.16 -3.03 -31.59
C SER A 123 -9.33 -2.05 -31.58
N PRO A 124 -10.42 -2.34 -32.32
CA PRO A 124 -11.66 -1.58 -32.21
C PRO A 124 -12.13 -1.45 -30.74
N ASP A 125 -12.85 -0.39 -30.44
CA ASP A 125 -13.33 -0.10 -29.07
C ASP A 125 -14.09 -1.29 -28.44
N ASP A 126 -14.85 -2.03 -29.22
CA ASP A 126 -15.54 -3.25 -28.77
C ASP A 126 -14.58 -4.32 -28.25
N THR A 127 -13.40 -4.46 -28.86
CA THR A 127 -12.40 -5.43 -28.43
C THR A 127 -11.79 -5.03 -27.10
N ILE A 128 -11.49 -3.74 -26.93
CA ILE A 128 -10.96 -3.20 -25.66
C ILE A 128 -11.96 -3.37 -24.53
N GLN A 129 -13.24 -3.11 -24.79
CA GLN A 129 -14.31 -3.31 -23.82
C GLN A 129 -14.49 -4.78 -23.43
N LYS A 130 -14.42 -5.71 -24.39
CA LYS A 130 -14.49 -7.16 -24.13
C LYS A 130 -13.31 -7.63 -23.29
N LEU A 131 -12.09 -7.14 -23.57
CA LEU A 131 -10.89 -7.47 -22.78
C LEU A 131 -11.00 -6.93 -21.34
N LYS A 132 -11.55 -5.74 -21.18
CA LYS A 132 -11.83 -5.16 -19.85
C LYS A 132 -12.87 -5.98 -19.10
N GLN A 133 -13.97 -6.34 -19.73
CA GLN A 133 -15.01 -7.17 -19.12
C GLN A 133 -14.44 -8.53 -18.66
N ALA A 134 -13.67 -9.20 -19.52
CA ALA A 134 -13.02 -10.47 -19.17
C ALA A 134 -12.06 -10.32 -17.97
N HIS A 135 -11.32 -9.22 -17.88
CA HIS A 135 -10.46 -8.92 -16.73
C HIS A 135 -11.28 -8.69 -15.45
N ASP A 136 -12.35 -7.89 -15.52
CA ASP A 136 -13.21 -7.58 -14.38
C ASP A 136 -13.97 -8.84 -13.89
N GLU A 137 -14.42 -9.70 -14.80
CA GLU A 137 -15.02 -10.99 -14.48
C GLU A 137 -14.03 -11.93 -13.80
N ALA A 138 -12.81 -12.01 -14.28
CA ALA A 138 -11.75 -12.81 -13.66
C ALA A 138 -11.43 -12.33 -12.23
N LEU A 139 -11.41 -11.03 -11.98
CA LEU A 139 -11.23 -10.46 -10.63
C LEU A 139 -12.45 -10.71 -9.74
N THR A 140 -13.65 -10.58 -10.28
CA THR A 140 -14.90 -10.86 -9.54
C THR A 140 -14.99 -12.32 -9.16
N SER A 141 -14.65 -13.24 -10.04
CA SER A 141 -14.58 -14.68 -9.77
C SER A 141 -13.57 -15.01 -8.65
N LYS A 142 -12.36 -14.44 -8.73
CA LYS A 142 -11.35 -14.58 -7.65
C LYS A 142 -11.87 -14.05 -6.30
N THR A 143 -12.58 -12.93 -6.34
CA THR A 143 -13.17 -12.31 -5.13
C THR A 143 -14.28 -13.19 -4.55
N ALA A 144 -15.15 -13.73 -5.38
CA ALA A 144 -16.24 -14.64 -4.99
C ALA A 144 -15.69 -15.92 -4.37
N THR A 145 -14.64 -16.52 -4.95
CA THR A 145 -13.98 -17.73 -4.42
C THR A 145 -13.41 -17.47 -3.01
N VAL A 146 -12.81 -16.31 -2.77
CA VAL A 146 -12.33 -15.94 -1.44
C VAL A 146 -13.50 -15.74 -0.47
N GLY A 147 -14.61 -15.17 -0.91
CA GLY A 147 -15.82 -14.96 -0.11
C GLY A 147 -16.56 -16.25 0.24
N ALA A 148 -16.75 -17.16 -0.72
CA ALA A 148 -17.43 -18.43 -0.51
C ALA A 148 -16.70 -19.32 0.53
N ASN A 149 -15.38 -19.41 0.43
CA ASN A 149 -14.56 -20.11 1.41
C ASN A 149 -14.56 -19.44 2.81
N ALA A 150 -14.90 -18.15 2.89
CA ALA A 150 -15.03 -17.44 4.18
C ALA A 150 -16.35 -17.84 4.90
N LEU A 151 -17.41 -18.09 4.15
CA LEU A 151 -18.70 -18.54 4.70
C LEU A 151 -18.61 -19.97 5.26
N THR A 152 -17.95 -20.90 4.58
CA THR A 152 -17.67 -22.25 5.08
C THR A 152 -16.77 -22.23 6.32
N MET A 153 -15.89 -21.26 6.45
CA MET A 153 -15.08 -21.06 7.66
C MET A 153 -15.84 -20.30 8.78
N ALA A 154 -17.00 -19.74 8.52
CA ALA A 154 -17.82 -19.04 9.52
C ALA A 154 -18.83 -19.96 10.22
N ALA A 155 -19.06 -21.16 9.70
CA ALA A 155 -19.91 -22.15 10.37
C ALA A 155 -19.30 -22.55 11.72
N PRO A 156 -20.10 -22.59 12.83
CA PRO A 156 -19.62 -23.12 14.10
C PRO A 156 -19.20 -24.56 13.91
N LEU A 157 -18.05 -24.95 14.48
CA LEU A 157 -17.64 -26.34 14.58
C LEU A 157 -18.68 -27.03 15.48
N ILE A 158 -19.58 -27.79 14.86
CA ILE A 158 -20.33 -28.82 15.57
C ILE A 158 -19.32 -29.93 15.81
N ASP A 159 -19.03 -30.23 17.07
CA ASP A 159 -18.25 -31.38 17.49
C ASP A 159 -19.01 -32.64 17.06
N ASP A 160 -18.65 -33.18 15.92
CA ASP A 160 -18.95 -34.58 15.58
C ASP A 160 -17.69 -35.42 15.82
N ASP A 161 -17.56 -35.89 17.06
CA ASP A 161 -16.78 -37.08 17.36
C ASP A 161 -17.41 -38.29 16.67
N HIS A 162 -17.05 -38.55 15.44
CA HIS A 162 -17.15 -39.89 14.86
C HIS A 162 -16.06 -40.10 13.80
N ASP A 163 -15.13 -40.98 14.16
CA ASP A 163 -14.25 -41.69 13.26
C ASP A 163 -14.97 -42.14 11.97
N SER A 164 -14.49 -41.66 10.83
CA SER A 164 -14.51 -42.44 9.60
C SER A 164 -13.52 -41.90 8.57
N SER A 165 -12.44 -42.59 8.45
CA SER A 165 -11.58 -42.67 7.28
C SER A 165 -12.40 -42.89 6.00
N ALA A 166 -12.53 -41.90 5.14
CA ALA A 166 -12.72 -42.07 3.70
C ALA A 166 -12.43 -40.75 2.97
N ALA A 167 -11.23 -40.65 2.47
CA ALA A 167 -10.91 -39.72 1.43
C ALA A 167 -11.67 -40.09 0.15
N SER A 168 -12.79 -39.44 -0.12
CA SER A 168 -13.39 -39.47 -1.46
C SER A 168 -13.04 -38.17 -2.19
N SER A 169 -12.01 -38.29 -3.01
CA SER A 169 -11.75 -37.38 -4.12
C SER A 169 -12.92 -37.50 -5.12
N THR A 170 -13.93 -36.67 -4.99
CA THR A 170 -14.88 -36.41 -6.06
C THR A 170 -14.29 -35.36 -6.99
N THR A 171 -13.56 -35.82 -7.98
CA THR A 171 -13.39 -35.14 -9.25
C THR A 171 -14.77 -34.92 -9.85
N PRO A 172 -15.18 -33.68 -10.17
CA PRO A 172 -16.39 -33.49 -10.96
C PRO A 172 -16.13 -34.03 -12.37
N ALA A 173 -17.08 -34.90 -12.78
CA ALA A 173 -17.12 -35.54 -14.09
C ALA A 173 -16.91 -34.51 -15.21
N ASN A 174 -16.06 -34.88 -16.15
CA ASN A 174 -15.88 -34.24 -17.45
C ASN A 174 -17.24 -34.09 -18.16
N THR A 175 -17.85 -32.92 -18.05
CA THR A 175 -18.65 -32.39 -19.15
C THR A 175 -17.64 -31.85 -20.14
N VAL A 176 -17.59 -32.45 -21.31
CA VAL A 176 -16.88 -31.95 -22.47
C VAL A 176 -17.68 -30.72 -22.93
N ASP A 177 -17.56 -29.63 -22.19
CA ASP A 177 -17.99 -28.31 -22.66
C ASP A 177 -16.96 -27.87 -23.71
N ALA A 178 -17.46 -27.48 -24.87
CA ALA A 178 -16.68 -26.91 -25.93
C ALA A 178 -15.77 -25.83 -25.34
N ALA A 179 -14.46 -25.93 -25.59
CA ALA A 179 -13.48 -24.99 -25.09
C ALA A 179 -13.99 -23.56 -25.39
N PRO A 180 -14.00 -22.67 -24.39
CA PRO A 180 -14.47 -21.31 -24.62
C PRO A 180 -13.70 -20.73 -25.81
N PRO A 181 -14.35 -19.93 -26.67
CA PRO A 181 -13.70 -19.35 -27.84
C PRO A 181 -12.42 -18.63 -27.38
N PRO A 182 -11.32 -18.77 -28.14
CA PRO A 182 -10.05 -18.15 -27.76
C PRO A 182 -10.26 -16.66 -27.50
N PRO A 183 -9.67 -16.10 -26.44
CA PRO A 183 -9.85 -14.68 -26.13
C PRO A 183 -9.41 -13.84 -27.34
N PRO A 184 -10.08 -12.72 -27.60
CA PRO A 184 -9.73 -11.86 -28.74
C PRO A 184 -8.25 -11.47 -28.65
N SER A 185 -7.60 -11.47 -29.81
CA SER A 185 -6.17 -11.16 -29.90
C SER A 185 -5.88 -9.76 -29.33
N PRO A 186 -5.00 -9.62 -28.33
CA PRO A 186 -4.69 -8.32 -27.72
C PRO A 186 -3.66 -7.51 -28.54
N GLN A 187 -3.76 -7.50 -29.87
CA GLN A 187 -2.78 -6.83 -30.76
C GLN A 187 -2.56 -5.36 -30.40
N GLY A 188 -3.63 -4.60 -30.06
CA GLY A 188 -3.50 -3.21 -29.64
C GLY A 188 -2.70 -3.04 -28.36
N ILE A 189 -2.83 -3.98 -27.42
CA ILE A 189 -2.05 -3.98 -26.18
C ILE A 189 -0.56 -4.23 -26.47
N PHE A 190 -0.26 -5.16 -27.39
CA PHE A 190 1.12 -5.42 -27.80
C PHE A 190 1.72 -4.27 -28.61
N LEU A 191 0.91 -3.55 -29.39
CA LEU A 191 1.33 -2.31 -30.03
C LEU A 191 1.69 -1.24 -29.00
N ILE A 192 0.88 -1.06 -27.97
CA ILE A 192 1.18 -0.14 -26.85
C ILE A 192 2.51 -0.53 -26.19
N ARG A 193 2.73 -1.82 -25.95
CA ARG A 193 4.02 -2.32 -25.42
C ARG A 193 5.19 -1.95 -26.32
N ALA A 194 5.05 -2.08 -27.63
CA ALA A 194 6.10 -1.73 -28.59
C ALA A 194 6.35 -0.21 -28.62
N LEU A 195 5.30 0.62 -28.55
CA LEU A 195 5.42 2.08 -28.44
C LEU A 195 6.19 2.50 -27.18
N LEU A 196 5.87 1.90 -26.05
CA LEU A 196 6.61 2.15 -24.82
C LEU A 196 8.08 1.71 -24.92
N ARG A 197 8.37 0.59 -25.59
CA ARG A 197 9.75 0.15 -25.83
C ARG A 197 10.53 1.10 -26.75
N CYS A 198 9.85 1.75 -27.68
CA CYS A 198 10.45 2.75 -28.57
C CYS A 198 10.50 4.17 -27.94
N GLY A 199 9.97 4.35 -26.76
CA GLY A 199 9.97 5.65 -26.07
C GLY A 199 8.86 6.62 -26.50
N ALA A 200 7.86 6.16 -27.25
CA ALA A 200 6.72 6.96 -27.70
C ALA A 200 5.65 7.07 -26.60
N LEU A 201 6.01 7.66 -25.45
CA LEU A 201 5.15 7.74 -24.28
C LEU A 201 3.99 8.73 -24.48
N ASP A 202 4.26 9.87 -25.10
CA ASP A 202 3.30 10.96 -25.24
C ASP A 202 2.09 10.52 -26.08
N GLU A 203 2.31 9.65 -27.07
CA GLU A 203 1.26 9.13 -27.95
C GLU A 203 0.28 8.18 -27.24
N VAL A 204 0.75 7.43 -26.25
CA VAL A 204 -0.07 6.43 -25.55
C VAL A 204 -0.50 6.85 -24.14
N ARG A 205 0.04 7.95 -23.61
CA ARG A 205 -0.23 8.42 -22.23
C ARG A 205 -1.70 8.66 -21.97
N GLY A 206 -2.38 9.35 -22.88
CA GLY A 206 -3.81 9.63 -22.75
C GLY A 206 -4.65 8.34 -22.76
N PHE A 207 -4.33 7.39 -23.61
CA PHE A 207 -5.01 6.11 -23.69
C PHE A 207 -4.78 5.26 -22.42
N LEU A 208 -3.56 5.18 -21.92
CA LEU A 208 -3.24 4.45 -20.69
C LEU A 208 -3.88 5.09 -19.45
N ALA A 209 -3.98 6.41 -19.42
CA ALA A 209 -4.69 7.11 -18.33
C ALA A 209 -6.21 6.80 -18.33
N ALA A 210 -6.82 6.61 -19.51
CA ALA A 210 -8.22 6.20 -19.65
C ALA A 210 -8.42 4.70 -19.32
N HIS A 211 -7.40 3.86 -19.53
CA HIS A 211 -7.48 2.40 -19.36
C HIS A 211 -6.42 1.85 -18.38
N PRO A 212 -6.39 2.27 -17.11
CA PRO A 212 -5.36 1.86 -16.15
C PRO A 212 -5.38 0.36 -15.83
N TRP A 213 -6.49 -0.35 -16.07
CA TRP A 213 -6.62 -1.79 -15.88
C TRP A 213 -5.61 -2.60 -16.71
N ILE A 214 -5.14 -2.06 -17.85
CA ILE A 214 -4.15 -2.69 -18.73
C ILE A 214 -2.87 -3.03 -17.97
N PHE A 215 -2.44 -2.17 -17.06
CA PHE A 215 -1.27 -2.41 -16.23
C PHE A 215 -1.42 -3.61 -15.29
N GLY A 216 -2.64 -3.89 -14.83
CA GLY A 216 -2.94 -5.07 -14.01
C GLY A 216 -3.05 -6.35 -14.83
N ALA A 217 -3.69 -6.27 -15.99
CA ALA A 217 -3.93 -7.41 -16.86
C ALA A 217 -2.66 -7.85 -17.63
N TYR A 218 -1.80 -6.90 -18.01
CA TYR A 218 -0.64 -7.16 -18.86
C TYR A 218 0.68 -6.67 -18.22
N PRO A 219 1.34 -7.47 -17.39
CA PRO A 219 2.59 -7.09 -16.72
C PRO A 219 3.70 -6.67 -17.68
N SER A 220 3.72 -7.20 -18.92
CA SER A 220 4.69 -6.82 -19.94
C SER A 220 4.60 -5.35 -20.38
N VAL A 221 3.39 -4.78 -20.38
CA VAL A 221 3.16 -3.35 -20.66
C VAL A 221 3.65 -2.51 -19.47
N THR A 222 3.35 -2.95 -18.25
CA THR A 222 3.79 -2.28 -17.03
C THR A 222 5.31 -2.25 -16.92
N HIS A 223 5.98 -3.35 -17.22
CA HIS A 223 7.46 -3.39 -17.25
C HIS A 223 8.04 -2.45 -18.30
N ALA A 224 7.44 -2.37 -19.50
CA ALA A 224 7.88 -1.44 -20.51
C ALA A 224 7.71 0.02 -20.07
N TYR A 225 6.58 0.34 -19.41
CA TYR A 225 6.33 1.66 -18.87
C TYR A 225 7.29 2.02 -17.72
N LEU A 226 7.47 1.12 -16.77
CA LEU A 226 8.40 1.30 -15.65
C LEU A 226 9.84 1.53 -16.13
N ARG A 227 10.25 0.85 -17.21
CA ARG A 227 11.55 1.08 -17.83
C ARG A 227 11.72 2.53 -18.30
N LEU A 228 10.69 3.11 -18.94
CA LEU A 228 10.72 4.51 -19.34
C LEU A 228 10.73 5.46 -18.12
N VAL A 229 9.99 5.12 -17.08
CA VAL A 229 10.00 5.87 -15.82
C VAL A 229 11.42 5.92 -15.25
N TRP A 230 12.12 4.78 -15.18
CA TRP A 230 13.50 4.75 -14.70
C TRP A 230 14.46 5.61 -15.54
N TYR A 231 14.31 5.60 -16.87
CA TYR A 231 15.09 6.49 -17.73
C TYR A 231 14.86 7.97 -17.43
N ARG A 232 13.63 8.35 -17.13
CA ARG A 232 13.28 9.74 -16.80
C ARG A 232 13.65 10.16 -15.38
N LEU A 233 13.73 9.23 -14.44
CA LEU A 233 14.06 9.48 -13.05
C LEU A 233 15.57 9.60 -12.77
N ASP A 234 16.44 9.54 -13.78
CA ASP A 234 17.89 9.66 -13.59
C ASP A 234 18.31 11.11 -13.22
N THR A 235 17.75 11.59 -12.11
CA THR A 235 18.03 12.91 -11.53
C THR A 235 18.99 12.81 -10.34
N PRO A 236 19.72 13.88 -9.96
CA PRO A 236 20.60 13.85 -8.79
C PRO A 236 19.89 13.41 -7.51
N ALA A 237 18.67 13.87 -7.25
CA ALA A 237 17.91 13.49 -6.05
C ALA A 237 17.63 11.96 -5.99
N PHE A 238 17.30 11.36 -7.12
CA PHE A 238 17.11 9.90 -7.20
C PHE A 238 18.43 9.14 -7.10
N ARG A 239 19.51 9.66 -7.67
CA ARG A 239 20.85 9.06 -7.54
C ARG A 239 21.31 9.06 -6.08
N ASP A 240 21.12 10.16 -5.35
CA ASP A 240 21.49 10.25 -3.93
C ASP A 240 20.66 9.28 -3.06
N ALA A 241 19.38 9.12 -3.35
CA ALA A 241 18.53 8.17 -2.65
C ALA A 241 18.93 6.71 -2.94
N VAL A 242 19.42 6.42 -4.14
CA VAL A 242 19.94 5.09 -4.54
C VAL A 242 21.29 4.81 -3.88
N THR A 243 22.23 5.76 -3.89
CA THR A 243 23.58 5.58 -3.31
C THR A 243 23.52 5.29 -1.82
N ARG A 244 22.60 5.90 -1.09
CA ARG A 244 22.36 5.57 0.32
C ARG A 244 21.88 4.14 0.54
N PHE A 245 21.24 3.55 -0.48
CA PHE A 245 20.79 2.16 -0.42
C PHE A 245 21.92 1.15 -0.67
N ALA A 246 22.83 1.47 -1.60
CA ALA A 246 23.90 0.55 -2.03
C ALA A 246 25.03 0.37 -1.00
N GLY A 247 25.02 1.16 0.10
CA GLY A 247 26.16 1.22 1.00
C GLY A 247 27.36 1.87 0.29
N THR A 248 28.31 2.32 1.03
CA THR A 248 29.48 3.14 0.65
C THR A 248 30.41 2.57 -0.45
N GLY A 249 29.89 1.82 -1.40
CA GLY A 249 30.62 1.42 -2.61
C GLY A 249 30.75 2.61 -3.56
N ASN A 250 31.98 2.92 -3.94
CA ASN A 250 32.38 4.01 -4.85
C ASN A 250 31.88 3.86 -6.29
N ASP A 251 30.90 2.99 -6.55
CA ASP A 251 30.33 2.82 -7.88
C ASP A 251 29.25 3.87 -8.11
N GLN A 252 29.60 4.86 -8.92
CA GLN A 252 28.65 5.75 -9.59
C GLN A 252 27.81 4.95 -10.59
N THR A 253 27.08 3.95 -10.08
CA THR A 253 26.12 3.22 -10.90
C THR A 253 24.95 4.14 -11.17
N SER A 254 24.75 4.52 -12.42
CA SER A 254 23.56 5.27 -12.82
C SER A 254 22.31 4.48 -12.42
N VAL A 255 21.20 5.18 -12.14
CA VAL A 255 19.90 4.53 -11.83
C VAL A 255 19.52 3.50 -12.90
N LEU A 256 19.96 3.72 -14.14
CA LEU A 256 19.80 2.80 -15.26
C LEU A 256 20.51 1.45 -15.09
N THR A 257 21.68 1.43 -14.43
CA THR A 257 22.43 0.19 -14.22
C THR A 257 21.82 -0.69 -13.11
N MET A 258 21.01 -0.11 -12.24
CA MET A 258 20.25 -0.89 -11.25
C MET A 258 19.02 -1.59 -11.84
N TYR A 259 18.50 -1.09 -12.95
CA TYR A 259 17.46 -1.76 -13.72
C TYR A 259 18.13 -2.69 -14.73
N VAL A 260 18.79 -3.72 -14.25
CA VAL A 260 19.29 -4.80 -15.11
C VAL A 260 18.06 -5.53 -15.65
N PRO A 261 17.83 -5.52 -16.97
CA PRO A 261 16.79 -6.36 -17.54
C PRO A 261 17.12 -7.81 -17.22
N GLU A 262 16.09 -8.61 -16.91
CA GLU A 262 16.25 -10.03 -16.67
C GLU A 262 17.08 -10.73 -17.76
N PRO A 263 17.90 -11.75 -17.41
CA PRO A 263 18.80 -12.41 -18.35
C PRO A 263 18.11 -13.04 -19.58
N HIS A 264 16.80 -13.18 -19.57
CA HIS A 264 16.00 -13.62 -20.73
C HIS A 264 15.78 -12.53 -21.80
N ALA A 265 16.30 -11.36 -21.58
CA ALA A 265 16.10 -10.18 -22.43
C ALA A 265 17.00 -10.11 -23.69
N THR A 266 17.49 -11.20 -24.20
CA THR A 266 18.23 -11.18 -25.48
C THR A 266 17.42 -10.55 -26.61
N ARG A 267 16.09 -10.65 -26.57
CA ARG A 267 15.20 -9.96 -27.54
C ARG A 267 14.90 -8.50 -27.14
N THR A 268 14.93 -8.14 -25.86
CA THR A 268 14.68 -6.75 -25.42
C THR A 268 15.85 -5.82 -25.70
N HIS A 269 17.06 -6.33 -25.90
CA HIS A 269 18.21 -5.53 -26.33
C HIS A 269 18.05 -4.94 -27.74
N ARG A 270 17.20 -5.53 -28.59
CA ARG A 270 16.97 -5.03 -29.96
C ARG A 270 16.44 -3.59 -29.99
N TYR A 271 15.75 -3.14 -28.96
CA TYR A 271 15.10 -1.82 -28.92
C TYR A 271 15.82 -0.79 -28.04
N ILE A 272 16.97 -1.14 -27.45
CA ILE A 272 17.72 -0.21 -26.59
C ILE A 272 18.14 1.06 -27.32
N PHE A 273 18.52 0.94 -28.59
CA PHE A 273 18.92 2.10 -29.38
C PHE A 273 17.78 3.11 -29.56
N CYS A 274 16.53 2.65 -29.76
CA CYS A 274 15.37 3.51 -29.87
C CYS A 274 15.11 4.27 -28.56
N VAL A 275 15.28 3.60 -27.43
CA VAL A 275 15.11 4.20 -26.10
C VAL A 275 16.25 5.16 -25.79
N ARG A 276 17.49 4.86 -26.16
CA ARG A 276 18.64 5.74 -25.98
C ARG A 276 18.49 7.04 -26.77
N ASP A 277 18.09 6.95 -28.03
CA ASP A 277 17.86 8.11 -28.87
C ASP A 277 16.74 8.99 -28.30
N TRP A 278 15.69 8.36 -27.78
CA TRP A 278 14.60 9.06 -27.11
C TRP A 278 15.05 9.71 -25.79
N ALA A 279 15.84 9.02 -24.96
CA ALA A 279 16.32 9.54 -23.67
C ALA A 279 17.24 10.76 -23.85
N HIS A 280 18.03 10.82 -24.92
CA HIS A 280 18.87 11.99 -25.21
C HIS A 280 18.07 13.22 -25.63
N GLY A 281 16.89 13.04 -26.19
CA GLY A 281 16.00 14.14 -26.58
C GLY A 281 15.14 14.73 -25.45
N HIS A 282 15.06 14.05 -24.31
CA HIS A 282 14.21 14.46 -23.19
C HIS A 282 15.07 14.84 -21.97
N ALA A 283 14.93 16.06 -21.49
CA ALA A 283 15.59 16.51 -20.28
C ALA A 283 15.13 15.65 -19.07
N PRO A 284 16.03 15.30 -18.14
CA PRO A 284 15.65 14.60 -16.93
C PRO A 284 14.64 15.43 -16.12
N LEU A 285 13.63 14.77 -15.54
CA LEU A 285 12.60 15.43 -14.74
C LEU A 285 13.20 15.92 -13.42
N ASN A 286 13.22 17.23 -13.22
CA ASN A 286 13.76 17.85 -12.02
C ASN A 286 12.69 18.28 -11.00
N GLN A 287 11.41 18.27 -11.41
CA GLN A 287 10.29 18.74 -10.60
C GLN A 287 9.42 17.59 -10.13
N VAL A 288 8.93 17.70 -8.91
CA VAL A 288 8.08 16.69 -8.26
C VAL A 288 6.76 16.47 -9.03
N GLU A 289 6.18 17.57 -9.53
CA GLU A 289 4.94 17.54 -10.31
C GLU A 289 5.11 16.71 -11.60
N GLU A 290 6.23 16.85 -12.28
CA GLU A 290 6.53 16.09 -13.50
C GLU A 290 6.67 14.59 -13.21
N VAL A 291 7.25 14.22 -12.06
CA VAL A 291 7.32 12.83 -11.61
C VAL A 291 5.91 12.28 -11.35
N PHE A 292 5.03 13.08 -10.74
CA PHE A 292 3.65 12.66 -10.50
C PHE A 292 2.86 12.51 -11.77
N GLU A 293 3.01 13.42 -12.70
CA GLU A 293 2.39 13.31 -14.01
C GLU A 293 2.85 12.05 -14.76
N LEU A 294 4.13 11.72 -14.66
CA LEU A 294 4.68 10.51 -15.27
C LEU A 294 4.11 9.24 -14.61
N LEU A 295 3.94 9.22 -13.30
CA LEU A 295 3.45 8.08 -12.54
C LEU A 295 1.91 7.98 -12.50
N SER A 296 1.21 9.06 -12.82
CA SER A 296 -0.26 9.14 -12.75
C SER A 296 -0.97 8.04 -13.55
N PRO A 297 -0.59 7.68 -14.78
CA PRO A 297 -1.24 6.61 -15.54
C PRO A 297 -1.10 5.23 -14.87
N LEU A 298 0.04 4.96 -14.23
CA LEU A 298 0.26 3.70 -13.50
C LEU A 298 -0.65 3.58 -12.27
N GLY A 299 -0.93 4.68 -11.59
CA GLY A 299 -1.74 4.68 -10.39
C GLY A 299 -1.22 3.68 -9.34
N VAL A 300 -2.07 2.75 -8.92
CA VAL A 300 -1.73 1.73 -7.90
C VAL A 300 -0.75 0.66 -8.40
N TYR A 301 -0.59 0.51 -9.71
CA TYR A 301 0.27 -0.52 -10.30
C TYR A 301 1.78 -0.20 -10.23
N VAL A 302 2.15 0.95 -9.67
CA VAL A 302 3.53 1.21 -9.21
C VAL A 302 4.02 0.11 -8.26
N CYS A 303 3.09 -0.61 -7.60
CA CYS A 303 3.38 -1.77 -6.75
C CYS A 303 4.15 -2.91 -7.43
N GLN A 304 4.11 -2.99 -8.76
CA GLN A 304 4.84 -4.03 -9.51
C GLN A 304 6.35 -3.84 -9.42
N ASP A 305 6.82 -2.60 -9.24
CA ASP A 305 8.22 -2.30 -8.95
C ASP A 305 8.39 -1.82 -7.50
N ARG A 306 8.73 -2.76 -6.61
CA ARG A 306 8.94 -2.46 -5.19
C ARG A 306 10.13 -1.54 -4.96
N ARG A 307 11.18 -1.63 -5.81
CA ARG A 307 12.37 -0.78 -5.69
C ARG A 307 12.03 0.68 -5.99
N LEU A 308 11.25 0.89 -7.05
CA LEU A 308 10.76 2.22 -7.39
C LEU A 308 9.90 2.80 -6.26
N LEU A 309 8.99 2.00 -5.69
CA LEU A 309 8.13 2.43 -4.61
C LEU A 309 8.92 2.82 -3.35
N GLN A 310 9.94 2.03 -2.98
CA GLN A 310 10.84 2.37 -1.88
C GLN A 310 11.62 3.66 -2.14
N LEU A 311 12.14 3.81 -3.36
CA LEU A 311 12.89 4.98 -3.77
C LEU A 311 12.03 6.25 -3.70
N LEU A 312 10.79 6.18 -4.16
CA LEU A 312 9.82 7.28 -4.07
C LEU A 312 9.55 7.67 -2.61
N CYS A 313 9.40 6.70 -1.71
CA CYS A 313 9.27 6.96 -0.28
C CYS A 313 10.50 7.70 0.28
N ARG A 314 11.72 7.31 -0.09
CA ARG A 314 12.97 7.98 0.35
C ARG A 314 13.08 9.40 -0.17
N VAL A 315 12.78 9.61 -1.44
CA VAL A 315 12.80 10.96 -2.04
C VAL A 315 11.76 11.84 -1.35
N CYS A 316 10.56 11.32 -1.09
CA CYS A 316 9.53 12.03 -0.34
C CYS A 316 9.99 12.36 1.10
N ALA A 317 10.64 11.44 1.79
CA ALA A 317 11.14 11.67 3.16
C ALA A 317 12.20 12.79 3.22
N GLN A 318 12.99 12.95 2.16
CA GLN A 318 14.04 13.97 2.05
C GLN A 318 13.55 15.30 1.46
N ALA A 319 12.34 15.34 0.91
CA ALA A 319 11.81 16.53 0.27
C ALA A 319 11.65 17.68 1.29
N PRO A 320 12.02 18.92 0.93
CA PRO A 320 11.90 20.09 1.79
C PRO A 320 10.43 20.44 2.09
N SER A 321 9.54 20.23 1.12
CA SER A 321 8.10 20.41 1.28
C SER A 321 7.40 19.06 1.11
N LYS A 322 6.77 18.56 2.19
CA LYS A 322 5.99 17.32 2.16
C LYS A 322 4.59 17.52 1.60
N GLU A 323 4.09 18.74 1.61
CA GLU A 323 2.74 19.07 1.12
C GLU A 323 2.58 18.73 -0.36
N ALA A 324 3.61 19.01 -1.18
CA ALA A 324 3.62 18.65 -2.59
C ALA A 324 3.49 17.13 -2.84
N TRP A 325 4.00 16.30 -1.92
CA TRP A 325 3.95 14.84 -2.01
C TRP A 325 2.65 14.22 -1.47
N MET A 326 1.88 14.95 -0.67
CA MET A 326 0.68 14.44 -0.03
C MET A 326 -0.37 13.88 -1.01
N PRO A 327 -0.71 14.55 -2.13
CA PRO A 327 -1.64 14.00 -3.10
C PRO A 327 -1.18 12.66 -3.68
N PHE A 328 0.12 12.52 -3.95
CA PHE A 328 0.72 11.29 -4.46
C PHE A 328 0.70 10.15 -3.43
N LEU A 329 1.08 10.43 -2.19
CA LEU A 329 1.00 9.46 -1.09
C LEU A 329 -0.43 8.92 -0.93
N ARG A 330 -1.42 9.81 -0.95
CA ARG A 330 -2.85 9.46 -0.81
C ARG A 330 -3.39 8.62 -1.95
N THR A 331 -3.05 9.00 -3.20
CA THR A 331 -3.70 8.44 -4.38
C THR A 331 -3.00 7.20 -4.93
N GLN A 332 -1.68 7.11 -4.77
CA GLN A 332 -0.89 6.08 -5.41
C GLN A 332 -0.09 5.22 -4.41
N VAL A 333 0.72 5.83 -3.53
CA VAL A 333 1.65 5.06 -2.69
C VAL A 333 0.92 4.18 -1.68
N LEU A 334 0.01 4.72 -0.87
CA LEU A 334 -0.70 3.94 0.14
C LEU A 334 -1.52 2.79 -0.46
N PRO A 335 -2.32 3.00 -1.53
CA PRO A 335 -3.00 1.88 -2.19
C PRO A 335 -2.03 0.90 -2.86
N ALA A 336 -0.89 1.38 -3.41
CA ALA A 336 0.12 0.51 -4.01
C ALA A 336 0.79 -0.41 -2.98
N VAL A 337 1.03 0.07 -1.75
CA VAL A 337 1.57 -0.75 -0.65
C VAL A 337 0.68 -1.96 -0.37
N THR A 338 -0.64 -1.80 -0.41
CA THR A 338 -1.60 -2.90 -0.25
C THR A 338 -1.41 -3.99 -1.30
N LEU A 339 -1.20 -3.61 -2.56
CA LEU A 339 -1.03 -4.56 -3.68
C LEU A 339 0.39 -5.13 -3.77
N ALA A 340 1.39 -4.42 -3.27
CA ALA A 340 2.79 -4.84 -3.32
C ALA A 340 3.08 -6.10 -2.49
N ASN A 341 2.12 -6.60 -1.68
CA ASN A 341 2.36 -7.60 -0.63
C ASN A 341 3.64 -7.23 0.15
N GLY A 342 3.66 -5.99 0.62
CA GLY A 342 4.87 -5.34 1.10
C GLY A 342 5.50 -6.10 2.25
N GLY A 343 6.82 -6.23 2.21
CA GLY A 343 7.59 -6.67 3.37
C GLY A 343 7.80 -5.50 4.34
N ALA A 344 8.20 -5.80 5.57
CA ALA A 344 8.56 -4.81 6.57
C ALA A 344 9.45 -3.66 6.04
N PRO A 345 10.45 -3.89 5.16
CA PRO A 345 11.30 -2.81 4.66
C PRO A 345 10.54 -1.66 3.99
N LEU A 346 9.52 -1.96 3.21
CA LEU A 346 8.71 -0.91 2.55
C LEU A 346 7.94 -0.07 3.57
N LEU A 347 7.42 -0.69 4.63
CA LEU A 347 6.70 0.01 5.70
C LEU A 347 7.63 0.91 6.53
N TYR A 348 8.88 0.51 6.74
CA TYR A 348 9.88 1.38 7.37
C TYR A 348 10.18 2.62 6.54
N GLU A 349 10.38 2.46 5.22
CA GLU A 349 10.60 3.60 4.32
C GLU A 349 9.37 4.54 4.27
N LEU A 350 8.18 3.96 4.25
CA LEU A 350 6.94 4.73 4.31
C LEU A 350 6.80 5.47 5.64
N TRP A 351 7.19 4.83 6.76
CA TRP A 351 7.16 5.45 8.08
C TRP A 351 8.08 6.67 8.15
N GLU A 352 9.30 6.56 7.63
CA GLU A 352 10.23 7.70 7.56
C GLU A 352 9.64 8.89 6.80
N CYS A 353 8.82 8.62 5.78
CA CYS A 353 8.14 9.67 5.03
C CYS A 353 7.08 10.40 5.86
N ILE A 354 6.25 9.66 6.63
CA ILE A 354 5.07 10.22 7.28
C ILE A 354 5.22 10.51 8.78
N GLN A 355 6.23 9.96 9.48
CA GLN A 355 6.39 10.12 10.93
C GLN A 355 6.49 11.57 11.41
N THR A 356 7.00 12.46 10.56
CA THR A 356 7.15 13.89 10.89
C THR A 356 5.83 14.67 10.78
N LEU A 357 4.79 14.09 10.18
CA LEU A 357 3.47 14.68 10.12
C LEU A 357 2.78 14.57 11.50
N PRO A 358 1.99 15.57 11.90
CA PRO A 358 1.19 15.48 13.11
C PRO A 358 0.16 14.34 13.00
N TYR A 359 -0.14 13.68 14.13
CA TYR A 359 -1.01 12.50 14.13
C TYR A 359 -2.40 12.72 13.48
N PRO A 360 -3.06 13.89 13.55
CA PRO A 360 -4.34 14.08 12.87
C PRO A 360 -4.22 13.96 11.35
N GLN A 361 -3.12 14.45 10.76
CA GLN A 361 -2.87 14.30 9.33
C GLN A 361 -2.56 12.86 8.95
N ARG A 362 -1.76 12.15 9.76
CA ARG A 362 -1.50 10.71 9.55
C ARG A 362 -2.78 9.89 9.61
N TYR A 363 -3.64 10.15 10.59
CA TYR A 363 -4.91 9.44 10.76
C TYR A 363 -5.91 9.73 9.65
N SER A 364 -5.93 10.94 9.12
CA SER A 364 -6.67 11.26 7.89
C SER A 364 -6.18 10.42 6.70
N LEU A 365 -4.85 10.25 6.55
CA LEU A 365 -4.27 9.38 5.52
C LEU A 365 -4.71 7.91 5.69
N TYR A 366 -4.72 7.39 6.92
CA TYR A 366 -5.13 6.01 7.18
C TYR A 366 -6.62 5.79 6.92
N GLY A 367 -7.46 6.75 7.27
CA GLY A 367 -8.89 6.73 6.96
C GLY A 367 -9.15 6.71 5.45
N GLU A 368 -8.46 7.56 4.70
CA GLU A 368 -8.54 7.57 3.24
C GLU A 368 -8.02 6.25 2.64
N TRP A 369 -6.92 5.71 3.14
CA TRP A 369 -6.36 4.43 2.70
C TRP A 369 -7.38 3.30 2.88
N LYS A 370 -7.97 3.18 4.06
CA LYS A 370 -9.02 2.21 4.36
C LYS A 370 -10.22 2.36 3.42
N HIS A 371 -10.70 3.59 3.23
CA HIS A 371 -11.87 3.87 2.38
C HIS A 371 -11.61 3.59 0.89
N ARG A 372 -10.44 3.94 0.38
CA ARG A 372 -10.07 3.72 -1.03
C ARG A 372 -9.93 2.24 -1.38
N SER A 373 -9.64 1.38 -0.39
CA SER A 373 -9.54 -0.07 -0.59
C SER A 373 -10.84 -0.72 -1.06
N THR A 374 -11.96 -0.02 -1.00
CA THR A 374 -13.26 -0.52 -1.47
C THR A 374 -13.61 -0.12 -2.90
N LYS A 375 -12.94 0.89 -3.47
CA LYS A 375 -13.32 1.51 -4.75
C LYS A 375 -12.87 0.75 -5.99
N ARG A 376 -11.71 0.06 -5.92
CA ARG A 376 -11.15 -0.68 -7.06
C ARG A 376 -11.25 -2.18 -6.84
N PRO A 377 -11.56 -2.98 -7.87
CA PRO A 377 -11.75 -4.43 -7.72
C PRO A 377 -10.49 -5.13 -7.19
N GLU A 378 -9.28 -4.71 -7.62
CA GLU A 378 -8.03 -5.28 -7.15
C GLU A 378 -7.79 -5.03 -5.66
N LEU A 379 -8.08 -3.81 -5.20
CA LEU A 379 -7.96 -3.45 -3.79
C LEU A 379 -9.04 -4.15 -2.94
N ARG A 380 -10.24 -4.33 -3.48
CA ARG A 380 -11.31 -5.10 -2.84
C ARG A 380 -10.89 -6.57 -2.65
N TYR A 381 -10.30 -7.17 -3.67
CA TYR A 381 -9.74 -8.51 -3.58
C TYR A 381 -8.65 -8.60 -2.49
N ALA A 382 -7.71 -7.66 -2.47
CA ALA A 382 -6.66 -7.59 -1.45
C ALA A 382 -7.24 -7.45 -0.04
N LYS A 383 -8.26 -6.60 0.14
CA LYS A 383 -9.00 -6.44 1.39
C LYS A 383 -9.59 -7.76 1.88
N MET A 384 -10.38 -8.42 1.04
CA MET A 384 -11.04 -9.69 1.41
C MET A 384 -10.03 -10.79 1.72
N ARG A 385 -8.93 -10.84 0.98
CA ARG A 385 -7.83 -11.76 1.25
C ARG A 385 -7.22 -11.51 2.64
N THR A 386 -6.90 -10.24 2.97
CA THR A 386 -6.36 -9.87 4.29
C THR A 386 -7.33 -10.21 5.42
N GLU A 387 -8.62 -9.92 5.26
CA GLU A 387 -9.65 -10.29 6.24
C GLU A 387 -9.70 -11.80 6.49
N ARG A 388 -9.64 -12.60 5.42
CA ARG A 388 -9.63 -14.08 5.52
C ARG A 388 -8.38 -14.57 6.23
N GLU A 389 -7.21 -14.07 5.84
CA GLU A 389 -5.93 -14.44 6.46
C GLU A 389 -5.92 -14.07 7.96
N ALA A 390 -6.39 -12.86 8.30
CA ALA A 390 -6.49 -12.40 9.68
C ALA A 390 -7.40 -13.31 10.53
N ARG A 391 -8.62 -13.58 10.08
CA ARG A 391 -9.54 -14.50 10.78
C ARG A 391 -8.96 -15.91 10.93
N GLY A 392 -8.28 -16.41 9.89
CA GLY A 392 -7.64 -17.72 9.92
C GLY A 392 -6.49 -17.82 10.94
N ILE A 393 -5.73 -16.74 11.14
CA ILE A 393 -4.67 -16.68 12.14
C ILE A 393 -5.26 -16.57 13.55
N LEU A 394 -6.24 -15.65 13.74
CA LEU A 394 -6.84 -15.39 15.04
C LEU A 394 -7.55 -16.61 15.64
N ARG A 395 -8.13 -17.48 14.82
CA ARG A 395 -8.75 -18.74 15.29
C ARG A 395 -7.74 -19.75 15.84
N ARG A 396 -6.50 -19.69 15.40
CA ARG A 396 -5.45 -20.64 15.75
C ARG A 396 -4.43 -20.11 16.73
N ILE A 397 -4.52 -18.80 17.08
CA ILE A 397 -3.57 -18.19 18.00
C ILE A 397 -3.86 -18.61 19.44
N SER A 398 -2.81 -19.07 20.12
CA SER A 398 -2.84 -19.44 21.55
C SER A 398 -1.55 -19.01 22.20
N SER A 399 -1.49 -19.01 23.54
CA SER A 399 -0.27 -18.73 24.32
C SER A 399 0.91 -19.62 23.91
N ASP A 400 0.63 -20.86 23.52
CA ASP A 400 1.68 -21.87 23.21
C ASP A 400 2.31 -21.64 21.83
N ASN A 401 1.55 -21.14 20.85
CA ASN A 401 2.01 -20.96 19.48
C ASN A 401 2.28 -19.51 19.08
N VAL A 402 2.30 -18.56 20.02
CA VAL A 402 2.48 -17.11 19.79
C VAL A 402 3.65 -16.78 18.86
N ARG A 403 4.76 -17.50 18.93
CA ARG A 403 5.94 -17.20 18.09
C ARG A 403 5.70 -17.46 16.60
N ALA A 404 5.07 -18.59 16.27
CA ALA A 404 4.78 -18.96 14.88
C ALA A 404 3.62 -18.11 14.33
N SER A 405 2.51 -18.05 15.08
CA SER A 405 1.32 -17.28 14.72
C SER A 405 1.61 -15.78 14.64
N GLY A 406 2.47 -15.23 15.54
CA GLY A 406 2.85 -13.82 15.54
C GLY A 406 3.61 -13.39 14.29
N ARG A 407 4.49 -14.23 13.74
CA ARG A 407 5.13 -13.94 12.46
C ARG A 407 4.12 -13.93 11.30
N GLY A 408 3.18 -14.87 11.31
CA GLY A 408 2.08 -14.91 10.34
C GLY A 408 1.18 -13.67 10.44
N LEU A 409 0.86 -13.26 11.68
CA LEU A 409 0.08 -12.07 11.99
C LEU A 409 0.76 -10.80 11.45
N ALA A 410 2.05 -10.63 11.71
CA ALA A 410 2.81 -9.49 11.19
C ALA A 410 2.84 -9.49 9.66
N LYS A 411 3.08 -10.66 9.02
CA LYS A 411 3.07 -10.77 7.57
C LYS A 411 1.72 -10.35 6.96
N ALA A 412 0.61 -10.73 7.58
CA ALA A 412 -0.72 -10.33 7.13
C ALA A 412 -0.98 -8.83 7.37
N ALA A 413 -0.50 -8.29 8.49
CA ALA A 413 -0.58 -6.87 8.82
C ALA A 413 0.22 -6.01 7.82
N HIS A 414 1.41 -6.43 7.40
CA HIS A 414 2.24 -5.70 6.43
C HIS A 414 1.54 -5.46 5.10
N ALA A 415 0.64 -6.36 4.68
CA ALA A 415 -0.07 -6.21 3.42
C ALA A 415 -1.12 -5.09 3.47
N HIS A 416 -1.94 -5.05 4.51
CA HIS A 416 -3.01 -4.06 4.65
C HIS A 416 -3.32 -3.78 6.13
N PRO A 417 -2.51 -2.96 6.82
CA PRO A 417 -2.59 -2.81 8.26
C PRO A 417 -3.94 -2.27 8.76
N THR A 418 -4.56 -1.32 8.04
CA THR A 418 -5.84 -0.72 8.46
C THR A 418 -6.98 -1.75 8.54
N VAL A 419 -7.12 -2.60 7.52
CA VAL A 419 -8.13 -3.66 7.47
C VAL A 419 -7.79 -4.79 8.43
N PHE A 420 -6.51 -5.14 8.52
CA PHE A 420 -6.05 -6.20 9.41
C PHE A 420 -6.40 -5.89 10.87
N PHE A 421 -6.07 -4.68 11.35
CA PHE A 421 -6.37 -4.30 12.74
C PHE A 421 -7.85 -4.09 13.00
N GLU A 422 -8.65 -3.68 12.02
CA GLU A 422 -10.10 -3.67 12.14
C GLU A 422 -10.66 -5.07 12.50
N VAL A 423 -10.21 -6.11 11.78
CA VAL A 423 -10.60 -7.50 12.05
C VAL A 423 -10.12 -7.96 13.42
N VAL A 424 -8.87 -7.66 13.79
CA VAL A 424 -8.28 -8.03 15.09
C VAL A 424 -9.09 -7.40 16.23
N LEU A 425 -9.36 -6.09 16.16
CA LEU A 425 -10.09 -5.39 17.19
C LEU A 425 -11.54 -5.86 17.31
N HIS A 426 -12.17 -6.19 16.17
CA HIS A 426 -13.52 -6.77 16.18
C HIS A 426 -13.54 -8.13 16.90
N GLN A 427 -12.51 -8.97 16.71
CA GLN A 427 -12.43 -10.26 17.43
C GLN A 427 -12.13 -10.08 18.92
N ILE A 428 -11.26 -9.14 19.30
CA ILE A 428 -10.95 -8.83 20.71
C ILE A 428 -12.20 -8.33 21.45
N GLN A 429 -13.06 -7.55 20.81
CA GLN A 429 -14.32 -7.09 21.41
C GLN A 429 -15.25 -8.24 21.82
N SER A 430 -15.15 -9.37 21.13
CA SER A 430 -15.97 -10.56 21.38
C SER A 430 -15.28 -11.61 22.26
N TYR A 431 -13.94 -11.63 22.26
CA TYR A 431 -13.15 -12.70 22.90
C TYR A 431 -11.96 -12.12 23.68
N ASP A 432 -12.11 -12.00 25.00
CA ASP A 432 -11.08 -11.44 25.89
C ASP A 432 -9.81 -12.29 25.96
N ASN A 433 -9.93 -13.62 25.77
CA ASN A 433 -8.80 -14.55 25.77
C ASN A 433 -7.78 -14.30 24.64
N LEU A 434 -8.16 -13.53 23.61
CA LEU A 434 -7.27 -13.15 22.52
C LEU A 434 -6.33 -11.97 22.88
N ILE A 435 -6.61 -11.24 23.97
CA ILE A 435 -5.86 -10.02 24.33
C ILE A 435 -4.37 -10.33 24.50
N GLU A 436 -4.02 -11.25 25.40
CA GLU A 436 -2.60 -11.56 25.68
C GLU A 436 -1.86 -12.14 24.46
N PRO A 437 -2.37 -13.18 23.74
CA PRO A 437 -1.68 -13.71 22.58
C PRO A 437 -1.48 -12.70 21.46
N VAL A 438 -2.44 -11.79 21.23
CA VAL A 438 -2.32 -10.74 20.22
C VAL A 438 -1.30 -9.69 20.65
N VAL A 439 -1.35 -9.24 21.90
CA VAL A 439 -0.35 -8.31 22.47
C VAL A 439 1.05 -8.91 22.39
N ASP A 440 1.22 -10.20 22.66
CA ASP A 440 2.51 -10.87 22.57
C ASP A 440 3.01 -11.01 21.13
N SER A 441 2.10 -11.19 20.19
CA SER A 441 2.38 -11.26 18.76
C SER A 441 2.79 -9.93 18.17
N ALA A 442 2.31 -8.82 18.73
CA ALA A 442 2.55 -7.47 18.22
C ALA A 442 4.03 -7.06 18.22
N LYS A 443 4.92 -7.80 18.88
CA LYS A 443 6.38 -7.54 18.86
C LYS A 443 7.04 -7.60 17.48
N TYR A 444 6.37 -8.20 16.49
CA TYR A 444 6.85 -8.29 15.11
C TYR A 444 6.34 -7.17 14.20
N LEU A 445 5.53 -6.26 14.74
CA LEU A 445 4.99 -5.12 14.01
C LEU A 445 6.04 -4.04 13.79
N THR A 446 5.87 -3.29 12.70
CA THR A 446 6.68 -2.12 12.38
C THR A 446 6.17 -0.86 13.09
N PRO A 447 6.96 0.22 13.19
CA PRO A 447 6.51 1.49 13.78
C PRO A 447 5.27 2.07 13.10
N LEU A 448 5.16 1.96 11.78
CA LEU A 448 3.95 2.35 11.04
C LEU A 448 2.73 1.59 11.51
N GLU A 449 2.85 0.28 11.68
CA GLU A 449 1.74 -0.57 12.09
C GLU A 449 1.29 -0.29 13.51
N TYR A 450 2.19 0.09 14.41
CA TYR A 450 1.81 0.55 15.74
C TYR A 450 0.99 1.85 15.70
N ASP A 451 1.35 2.78 14.82
CA ASP A 451 0.59 4.02 14.64
C ASP A 451 -0.79 3.75 14.00
N VAL A 452 -0.85 2.87 13.01
CA VAL A 452 -2.12 2.41 12.40
C VAL A 452 -2.98 1.63 13.39
N LEU A 453 -2.39 0.82 14.27
CA LEU A 453 -3.12 0.12 15.32
C LEU A 453 -3.73 1.10 16.32
N THR A 454 -3.00 2.16 16.70
CA THR A 454 -3.54 3.23 17.56
C THR A 454 -4.71 3.93 16.87
N TYR A 455 -4.60 4.25 15.58
CA TYR A 455 -5.69 4.80 14.78
C TYR A 455 -6.93 3.88 14.77
N ALA A 456 -6.74 2.58 14.47
CA ALA A 456 -7.82 1.60 14.42
C ALA A 456 -8.50 1.42 15.79
N LEU A 457 -7.71 1.47 16.88
CA LEU A 457 -8.21 1.40 18.24
C LEU A 457 -9.13 2.61 18.56
N LEU A 458 -8.71 3.82 18.18
CA LEU A 458 -9.53 5.02 18.37
C LEU A 458 -10.80 4.97 17.50
N GLU A 459 -10.71 4.49 16.27
CA GLU A 459 -11.87 4.28 15.41
C GLU A 459 -12.87 3.30 16.04
N ALA A 460 -12.38 2.18 16.60
CA ALA A 460 -13.22 1.18 17.27
C ALA A 460 -13.85 1.71 18.58
N LEU A 461 -13.14 2.56 19.33
CA LEU A 461 -13.66 3.22 20.54
C LEU A 461 -14.66 4.32 20.21
N SER A 462 -14.50 5.02 19.09
CA SER A 462 -15.38 6.13 18.70
C SER A 462 -16.64 5.70 17.95
N ASP A 463 -16.85 4.40 17.72
CA ASP A 463 -18.02 3.89 16.99
C ASP A 463 -19.35 4.33 17.64
N PRO A 464 -20.15 5.19 16.97
CA PRO A 464 -21.41 5.69 17.52
C PRO A 464 -22.52 4.62 17.54
N GLY A 465 -22.38 3.55 16.75
CA GLY A 465 -23.38 2.48 16.63
C GLY A 465 -23.41 1.52 17.81
N LYS A 466 -22.44 1.60 18.75
CA LYS A 466 -22.34 0.66 19.86
C LYS A 466 -22.70 1.32 21.19
N ALA A 467 -23.66 0.70 21.91
CA ALA A 467 -24.00 1.10 23.26
C ALA A 467 -22.81 0.87 24.20
N ARG A 468 -22.42 1.91 24.95
CA ARG A 468 -21.30 1.88 25.91
C ARG A 468 -21.63 1.22 27.22
N THR A 469 -22.91 1.27 27.61
CA THR A 469 -23.45 0.60 28.79
C THR A 469 -24.26 -0.62 28.37
N LYS A 470 -24.36 -1.61 29.24
CA LYS A 470 -25.26 -2.75 29.05
C LYS A 470 -26.72 -2.29 29.14
N GLN A 471 -27.65 -3.17 28.79
CA GLN A 471 -29.09 -2.91 28.84
C GLN A 471 -29.59 -2.57 30.27
N ASP A 472 -28.85 -2.99 31.30
CA ASP A 472 -29.12 -2.67 32.71
C ASP A 472 -28.84 -1.21 33.08
N GLY A 473 -28.18 -0.45 32.19
CA GLY A 473 -27.79 0.94 32.38
C GLY A 473 -26.71 1.18 33.46
N THR A 474 -26.28 0.14 34.18
CA THR A 474 -25.34 0.25 35.31
C THR A 474 -23.94 -0.20 34.97
N ASN A 475 -23.80 -1.24 34.15
CA ASN A 475 -22.52 -1.85 33.83
C ASN A 475 -21.97 -1.40 32.46
N THR A 476 -20.65 -1.20 32.38
CA THR A 476 -19.96 -0.95 31.12
C THR A 476 -20.07 -2.16 30.20
N SER A 477 -20.26 -1.91 28.90
CA SER A 477 -20.31 -2.96 27.87
C SER A 477 -19.00 -3.75 27.84
N LEU A 478 -19.10 -5.07 27.60
CA LEU A 478 -17.93 -5.96 27.56
C LEU A 478 -16.95 -5.55 26.47
N TRP A 479 -17.46 -5.18 25.29
CA TRP A 479 -16.60 -4.76 24.18
C TRP A 479 -15.69 -3.57 24.55
N LEU A 480 -16.20 -2.61 25.32
CA LEU A 480 -15.45 -1.43 25.75
C LEU A 480 -14.39 -1.81 26.80
N LYS A 481 -14.73 -2.70 27.75
CA LYS A 481 -13.76 -3.24 28.72
C LYS A 481 -12.64 -4.00 28.03
N SER A 482 -12.96 -4.87 27.07
CA SER A 482 -11.98 -5.65 26.31
C SER A 482 -11.03 -4.76 25.53
N LEU A 483 -11.54 -3.72 24.85
CA LEU A 483 -10.69 -2.75 24.13
C LEU A 483 -9.85 -1.91 25.10
N ALA A 484 -10.39 -1.51 26.22
CA ALA A 484 -9.66 -0.75 27.24
C ALA A 484 -8.50 -1.58 27.83
N SER A 485 -8.76 -2.83 28.18
CA SER A 485 -7.75 -3.76 28.70
C SER A 485 -6.69 -4.06 27.64
N PHE A 486 -7.08 -4.27 26.38
CA PHE A 486 -6.15 -4.43 25.26
C PHE A 486 -5.27 -3.19 25.06
N ALA A 487 -5.84 -1.99 25.08
CA ALA A 487 -5.09 -0.74 24.98
C ALA A 487 -4.06 -0.62 26.11
N GLY A 488 -4.48 -0.83 27.37
CA GLY A 488 -3.60 -0.80 28.53
C GLY A 488 -2.43 -1.77 28.41
N ALA A 489 -2.70 -3.02 27.98
CA ALA A 489 -1.66 -4.05 27.78
C ALA A 489 -0.69 -3.70 26.66
N LEU A 490 -1.17 -3.16 25.52
CA LEU A 490 -0.34 -2.71 24.41
C LEU A 490 0.57 -1.56 24.83
N PHE A 491 0.01 -0.49 25.38
CA PHE A 491 0.78 0.69 25.79
C PHE A 491 1.77 0.36 26.90
N ARG A 492 1.47 -0.58 27.78
CA ARG A 492 2.44 -1.09 28.76
C ARG A 492 3.64 -1.74 28.08
N LYS A 493 3.38 -2.65 27.12
CA LYS A 493 4.40 -3.51 26.55
C LYS A 493 5.26 -2.81 25.49
N TYR A 494 4.67 -1.95 24.66
CA TYR A 494 5.32 -1.33 23.51
C TYR A 494 5.56 0.17 23.71
N ALA A 495 6.83 0.51 24.01
CA ALA A 495 7.23 1.90 24.24
C ALA A 495 7.20 2.76 22.95
N ALA A 496 7.24 2.14 21.78
CA ALA A 496 7.19 2.83 20.49
C ALA A 496 5.80 3.43 20.18
N MET A 497 4.74 2.98 20.87
CA MET A 497 3.38 3.52 20.66
C MET A 497 3.21 4.85 21.38
N ASP A 498 2.66 5.85 20.66
CA ASP A 498 2.35 7.15 21.25
C ASP A 498 1.00 7.10 21.97
N CYS A 499 1.00 7.49 23.25
CA CYS A 499 -0.23 7.58 24.07
C CYS A 499 -1.01 8.89 23.84
N THR A 500 -0.44 9.88 23.16
CA THR A 500 -1.03 11.20 22.97
C THR A 500 -2.43 11.14 22.35
N PRO A 501 -2.66 10.38 21.25
CA PRO A 501 -3.95 10.36 20.58
C PRO A 501 -5.08 9.81 21.47
N ILE A 502 -4.81 8.77 22.26
CA ILE A 502 -5.83 8.17 23.14
C ILE A 502 -6.15 9.08 24.32
N LEU A 503 -5.16 9.78 24.87
CA LEU A 503 -5.39 10.75 25.95
C LEU A 503 -6.18 11.97 25.46
N GLN A 504 -5.89 12.45 24.26
CA GLN A 504 -6.65 13.54 23.64
C GLN A 504 -8.09 13.10 23.32
N TYR A 505 -8.27 11.88 22.84
CA TYR A 505 -9.60 11.28 22.63
C TYR A 505 -10.41 11.29 23.94
N LEU A 506 -9.82 10.82 25.04
CA LEU A 506 -10.48 10.81 26.35
C LEU A 506 -10.87 12.22 26.82
N ALA A 507 -9.97 13.20 26.66
CA ALA A 507 -10.27 14.58 27.00
C ALA A 507 -11.45 15.13 26.19
N ASN A 508 -11.49 14.85 24.89
CA ASN A 508 -12.60 15.27 24.03
C ASN A 508 -13.92 14.60 24.40
N ARG A 509 -13.90 13.29 24.69
CA ARG A 509 -15.09 12.54 25.10
C ARG A 509 -15.66 13.01 26.45
N LEU A 510 -14.76 13.29 27.39
CA LEU A 510 -15.19 13.87 28.69
C LEU A 510 -15.75 15.27 28.53
N HIS A 511 -15.18 16.08 27.64
CA HIS A 511 -15.73 17.40 27.33
C HIS A 511 -17.13 17.32 26.71
N GLU A 512 -17.42 16.27 25.94
CA GLU A 512 -18.74 15.96 25.38
C GLU A 512 -19.71 15.33 26.41
N GLY A 513 -19.30 15.12 27.66
CA GLY A 513 -20.14 14.49 28.69
C GLY A 513 -20.19 12.96 28.65
N GLN A 514 -19.32 12.31 27.84
CA GLN A 514 -19.30 10.85 27.71
C GLN A 514 -18.42 10.19 28.79
N VAL A 515 -19.04 9.83 29.91
CA VAL A 515 -18.36 9.28 31.08
C VAL A 515 -17.92 7.82 30.93
N ALA A 516 -18.64 7.03 30.15
CA ALA A 516 -18.36 5.59 30.00
C ALA A 516 -16.93 5.28 29.48
N ASP A 517 -16.34 6.17 28.71
CA ASP A 517 -15.00 6.02 28.17
C ASP A 517 -13.87 6.18 29.22
N LEU A 518 -14.23 6.62 30.46
CA LEU A 518 -13.30 6.66 31.60
C LEU A 518 -12.68 5.29 31.95
N VAL A 519 -13.36 4.20 31.62
CA VAL A 519 -12.81 2.85 31.76
C VAL A 519 -11.47 2.70 31.03
N VAL A 520 -11.29 3.37 29.88
CA VAL A 520 -10.02 3.36 29.15
C VAL A 520 -8.90 4.02 29.95
N LEU A 521 -9.20 5.15 30.63
CA LEU A 521 -8.22 5.82 31.49
C LEU A 521 -7.85 4.93 32.69
N SER A 522 -8.85 4.32 33.34
CA SER A 522 -8.64 3.40 34.45
C SER A 522 -7.72 2.22 34.07
N GLU A 523 -8.01 1.56 32.94
CA GLU A 523 -7.21 0.44 32.45
C GLU A 523 -5.78 0.87 32.03
N LEU A 524 -5.61 2.06 31.45
CA LEU A 524 -4.28 2.59 31.15
C LEU A 524 -3.46 2.78 32.43
N ILE A 525 -4.05 3.38 33.47
CA ILE A 525 -3.38 3.57 34.77
C ILE A 525 -3.09 2.22 35.43
N LEU A 526 -4.06 1.32 35.45
CA LEU A 526 -3.92 -0.01 36.02
C LEU A 526 -2.78 -0.79 35.37
N LYS A 527 -2.80 -0.91 34.05
CA LYS A 527 -1.81 -1.74 33.31
C LYS A 527 -0.43 -1.08 33.24
N MET A 528 -0.33 0.25 33.08
CA MET A 528 0.94 0.95 32.93
C MET A 528 1.58 1.33 34.25
N ALA A 529 0.79 1.70 35.26
CA ALA A 529 1.30 2.15 36.56
C ALA A 529 1.06 1.15 37.71
N GLY A 530 0.16 0.17 37.51
CA GLY A 530 -0.15 -0.83 38.55
C GLY A 530 -1.02 -0.27 39.69
N ILE A 531 -1.73 0.84 39.45
CA ILE A 531 -2.61 1.45 40.47
C ILE A 531 -4.05 1.00 40.21
N GLU A 532 -4.61 0.26 41.16
CA GLU A 532 -5.97 -0.26 41.06
C GLU A 532 -7.03 0.79 41.42
N PRO A 533 -8.25 0.69 40.88
CA PRO A 533 -9.39 1.49 41.31
C PRO A 533 -9.72 1.16 42.80
N MET A 534 -10.07 2.16 43.57
CA MET A 534 -10.32 2.01 45.01
C MET A 534 -11.39 0.97 45.38
N GLY A 535 -12.37 0.74 44.52
CA GLY A 535 -13.46 -0.21 44.77
C GLY A 535 -13.04 -1.69 44.65
N GLU A 536 -11.86 -1.98 44.11
CA GLU A 536 -11.35 -3.34 43.87
C GLU A 536 -10.26 -3.75 44.87
N LEU A 537 -9.86 -2.85 45.79
CA LEU A 537 -8.87 -3.12 46.80
C LEU A 537 -9.45 -3.90 47.98
N SER A 538 -8.72 -4.88 48.50
CA SER A 538 -9.05 -5.55 49.74
C SER A 538 -8.78 -4.65 50.93
N ASP A 539 -9.43 -4.90 52.07
CA ASP A 539 -9.24 -4.13 53.32
C ASP A 539 -7.78 -4.09 53.78
N ALA A 540 -7.04 -5.19 53.59
CA ALA A 540 -5.62 -5.28 53.90
C ALA A 540 -4.78 -4.37 52.98
N GLN A 541 -5.12 -4.28 51.70
CA GLN A 541 -4.49 -3.37 50.76
C GLN A 541 -4.80 -1.90 51.06
N MET A 542 -6.04 -1.60 51.41
CA MET A 542 -6.42 -0.25 51.81
C MET A 542 -5.67 0.18 53.08
N ALA A 543 -5.52 -0.70 54.05
CA ALA A 543 -4.74 -0.44 55.27
C ALA A 543 -3.24 -0.21 54.93
N ALA A 544 -2.70 -0.98 53.99
CA ALA A 544 -1.29 -0.83 53.53
C ALA A 544 -1.07 0.47 52.73
N LEU A 545 -2.06 0.99 52.05
CA LEU A 545 -1.98 2.28 51.32
C LEU A 545 -1.83 3.49 52.26
N SER A 546 -2.23 3.38 53.54
CA SER A 546 -1.99 4.40 54.54
C SER A 546 -0.54 4.43 55.05
N GLY A 547 0.26 3.46 54.70
CA GLY A 547 1.67 3.35 55.10
C GLY A 547 2.64 4.16 54.22
N GLY A 548 3.94 3.97 54.46
CA GLY A 548 4.95 4.64 53.66
C GLY A 548 5.06 4.14 52.19
N PRO A 549 5.80 4.83 51.35
CA PRO A 549 5.83 4.56 49.91
C PRO A 549 6.29 3.16 49.54
N LEU A 550 7.12 2.53 50.37
CA LEU A 550 7.53 1.13 50.15
C LEU A 550 6.37 0.16 50.40
N LEU A 551 5.63 0.34 51.47
CA LEU A 551 4.45 -0.50 51.78
C LEU A 551 3.34 -0.33 50.76
N GLN A 552 3.10 0.91 50.32
CA GLN A 552 2.16 1.20 49.23
C GLN A 552 2.53 0.45 47.93
N THR A 553 3.82 0.48 47.58
CA THR A 553 4.32 -0.22 46.41
C THR A 553 4.19 -1.75 46.54
N GLU A 554 4.46 -2.29 47.71
CA GLU A 554 4.30 -3.72 48.00
C GLU A 554 2.85 -4.17 47.97
N ALA A 555 1.93 -3.34 48.47
CA ALA A 555 0.49 -3.60 48.43
C ALA A 555 -0.07 -3.74 47.02
N HIS A 556 0.45 -2.96 46.07
CA HIS A 556 0.07 -3.08 44.66
C HIS A 556 0.69 -4.30 43.96
N LEU A 557 1.85 -4.79 44.43
CA LEU A 557 2.57 -5.92 43.83
C LEU A 557 2.14 -7.30 44.33
N THR A 558 1.50 -7.37 45.50
CA THR A 558 0.98 -8.63 46.07
C THR A 558 -0.15 -9.24 45.26
N LEU A 559 -0.67 -8.52 44.27
CA LEU A 559 -1.73 -8.97 43.34
C LEU A 559 -1.26 -9.89 42.22
N ILE A 560 0.04 -10.23 42.12
CA ILE A 560 0.54 -11.17 41.13
C ILE A 560 0.82 -12.52 41.80
N PRO A 561 -0.15 -13.41 41.97
CA PRO A 561 0.04 -14.67 42.66
C PRO A 561 1.00 -15.58 41.86
N GLY A 562 1.93 -16.23 42.57
CA GLY A 562 2.79 -17.27 42.02
C GLY A 562 4.08 -16.78 41.32
N THR A 563 4.50 -15.53 41.47
CA THR A 563 5.70 -15.01 40.84
C THR A 563 6.96 -15.15 41.73
N THR A 564 8.09 -15.46 41.11
CA THR A 564 9.40 -15.47 41.82
C THR A 564 9.85 -14.04 42.15
N PRO A 565 10.67 -13.82 43.22
CA PRO A 565 11.13 -12.48 43.58
C PRO A 565 11.81 -11.72 42.43
N ALA A 566 12.51 -12.41 41.54
CA ALA A 566 13.12 -11.80 40.36
C ALA A 566 12.06 -11.33 39.35
N ALA A 567 10.98 -12.10 39.13
CA ALA A 567 9.90 -11.73 38.26
C ALA A 567 9.10 -10.53 38.80
N VAL A 568 8.92 -10.46 40.14
CA VAL A 568 8.32 -9.31 40.82
C VAL A 568 9.15 -8.04 40.60
N LEU A 569 10.47 -8.14 40.69
CA LEU A 569 11.38 -7.00 40.48
C LEU A 569 11.33 -6.50 39.01
N LEU A 570 11.30 -7.43 38.07
CA LEU A 570 11.17 -7.11 36.64
C LEU A 570 9.81 -6.46 36.32
N ALA A 571 8.72 -6.98 36.88
CA ALA A 571 7.38 -6.41 36.76
C ALA A 571 7.33 -4.99 37.35
N ARG A 572 7.92 -4.77 38.52
CA ARG A 572 8.06 -3.45 39.17
C ARG A 572 8.79 -2.44 38.30
N ASN A 573 9.92 -2.83 37.70
CA ASN A 573 10.67 -1.96 36.80
C ASN A 573 9.91 -1.63 35.52
N SER A 574 9.15 -2.59 34.99
CA SER A 574 8.27 -2.38 33.83
C SER A 574 7.14 -1.41 34.13
N LEU A 575 6.47 -1.57 35.28
CA LEU A 575 5.41 -0.66 35.73
C LEU A 575 5.94 0.76 35.95
N LYS A 576 7.09 0.90 36.62
CA LYS A 576 7.72 2.21 36.83
C LYS A 576 8.06 2.91 35.51
N LYS A 577 8.56 2.19 34.51
CA LYS A 577 8.84 2.73 33.16
C LYS A 577 7.54 3.11 32.45
N GLY A 578 6.52 2.28 32.53
CA GLY A 578 5.20 2.53 31.95
C GLY A 578 4.54 3.77 32.54
N ALA A 579 4.50 3.85 33.88
CA ALA A 579 3.96 4.97 34.62
C ALA A 579 4.66 6.29 34.28
N MET A 580 5.98 6.29 34.26
CA MET A 580 6.77 7.48 33.93
C MET A 580 6.54 7.94 32.48
N ARG A 581 6.34 7.00 31.55
CA ARG A 581 6.00 7.33 30.16
C ARG A 581 4.60 7.99 30.07
N LEU A 582 3.61 7.39 30.70
CA LEU A 582 2.24 7.95 30.74
C LEU A 582 2.26 9.35 31.36
N TYR A 583 2.94 9.52 32.49
CA TYR A 583 3.09 10.80 33.16
C TYR A 583 3.76 11.87 32.27
N ARG A 584 4.88 11.52 31.61
CA ARG A 584 5.57 12.42 30.68
C ARG A 584 4.67 12.83 29.53
N THR A 585 3.93 11.90 28.92
CA THR A 585 3.01 12.21 27.82
C THR A 585 1.92 13.17 28.27
N LEU A 586 1.33 12.96 29.45
CA LEU A 586 0.33 13.86 30.03
C LEU A 586 0.88 15.27 30.28
N MET A 587 2.10 15.38 30.77
CA MET A 587 2.74 16.67 31.07
C MET A 587 3.17 17.40 29.80
N GLN A 588 3.78 16.70 28.83
CA GLN A 588 4.25 17.28 27.57
C GLN A 588 3.09 17.83 26.74
N ASN A 589 1.97 17.14 26.71
CA ASN A 589 0.75 17.57 26.01
C ASN A 589 -0.16 18.47 26.85
N ARG A 590 0.23 18.81 28.07
CA ARG A 590 -0.55 19.64 29.01
C ARG A 590 -1.95 19.06 29.29
N LEU A 591 -2.10 17.75 29.28
CA LEU A 591 -3.38 17.06 29.49
C LEU A 591 -3.60 16.63 30.95
N ALA A 592 -2.57 16.64 31.80
CA ALA A 592 -2.66 16.14 33.18
C ALA A 592 -3.73 16.87 34.02
N VAL A 593 -3.67 18.20 34.04
CA VAL A 593 -4.61 19.03 34.79
C VAL A 593 -5.98 19.11 34.12
N PRO A 594 -6.09 19.35 32.80
CA PRO A 594 -7.38 19.33 32.11
C PRO A 594 -8.17 18.03 32.31
N LEU A 595 -7.53 16.86 32.18
CA LEU A 595 -8.19 15.59 32.43
C LEU A 595 -8.68 15.46 33.89
N LEU A 596 -7.88 15.89 34.87
CA LEU A 596 -8.30 15.88 36.27
C LEU A 596 -9.57 16.74 36.51
N ILE A 597 -9.56 17.94 35.95
CA ILE A 597 -10.69 18.88 36.07
C ILE A 597 -11.93 18.31 35.36
N LEU A 598 -11.76 17.76 34.15
CA LEU A 598 -12.86 17.18 33.37
C LEU A 598 -13.50 15.99 34.13
N VAL A 599 -12.71 15.08 34.70
CA VAL A 599 -13.25 13.96 35.49
C VAL A 599 -13.99 14.47 36.71
N ALA A 600 -13.45 15.47 37.44
CA ALA A 600 -14.11 16.08 38.57
C ALA A 600 -15.41 16.80 38.16
N GLN A 601 -15.42 17.53 37.05
CA GLN A 601 -16.62 18.16 36.50
C GLN A 601 -17.68 17.14 36.12
N GLN A 602 -17.32 16.04 35.47
CA GLN A 602 -18.26 14.99 35.07
C GLN A 602 -18.83 14.26 36.28
N ARG A 603 -18.08 14.11 37.36
CA ARG A 603 -18.60 13.59 38.63
C ARG A 603 -19.76 14.44 39.18
N GLU A 604 -19.60 15.76 39.16
CA GLU A 604 -20.66 16.68 39.61
C GLU A 604 -21.81 16.75 38.59
N ALA A 605 -21.48 16.86 37.30
CA ALA A 605 -22.46 17.03 36.22
C ALA A 605 -23.42 15.84 36.10
N CYS A 606 -22.96 14.60 36.35
CA CYS A 606 -23.83 13.43 36.27
C CYS A 606 -25.00 13.47 37.28
N VAL A 607 -24.85 14.18 38.40
CA VAL A 607 -25.91 14.32 39.41
C VAL A 607 -27.00 15.29 38.96
N PHE A 608 -26.65 16.26 38.11
CA PHE A 608 -27.55 17.33 37.66
C PHE A 608 -28.01 17.12 36.22
N SER A 609 -27.89 15.90 35.67
CA SER A 609 -28.40 15.62 34.34
C SER A 609 -29.92 15.66 34.31
N ASP A 610 -30.48 16.37 33.33
CA ASP A 610 -31.95 16.51 33.17
C ASP A 610 -32.61 15.29 32.50
N ASP A 611 -31.82 14.25 32.17
CA ASP A 611 -32.31 13.03 31.54
C ASP A 611 -33.07 12.16 32.54
N ASP A 612 -34.18 11.54 32.14
CA ASP A 612 -34.93 10.51 32.88
C ASP A 612 -34.11 9.22 33.08
N VAL A 613 -32.92 9.36 33.64
CA VAL A 613 -32.03 8.24 33.91
C VAL A 613 -32.37 7.58 35.22
N HIS A 614 -32.44 6.25 35.23
CA HIS A 614 -32.73 5.50 36.45
C HIS A 614 -31.66 5.76 37.52
N ILE A 615 -32.08 6.01 38.77
CA ILE A 615 -31.23 6.40 39.88
C ILE A 615 -30.04 5.45 40.15
N LYS A 616 -30.19 4.15 39.86
CA LYS A 616 -29.10 3.17 39.96
C LYS A 616 -28.00 3.40 38.90
N SER A 617 -28.39 3.78 37.71
CA SER A 617 -27.44 4.10 36.64
C SER A 617 -26.65 5.37 36.99
N LEU A 618 -27.33 6.37 37.52
CA LEU A 618 -26.72 7.62 37.94
C LEU A 618 -25.73 7.39 39.10
N SER A 619 -26.13 6.62 40.13
CA SER A 619 -25.25 6.23 41.24
C SER A 619 -24.02 5.47 40.75
N SER A 620 -24.19 4.47 39.86
CA SER A 620 -23.08 3.70 39.29
C SER A 620 -22.12 4.59 38.50
N THR A 621 -22.63 5.56 37.75
CA THR A 621 -21.80 6.52 37.00
C THR A 621 -21.04 7.43 37.96
N PHE A 622 -21.67 7.94 39.01
CA PHE A 622 -21.01 8.74 40.02
C PHE A 622 -19.89 7.97 40.74
N ASP A 623 -20.16 6.74 41.18
CA ASP A 623 -19.17 5.87 41.84
C ASP A 623 -18.00 5.58 40.95
N THR A 624 -18.24 5.34 39.67
CA THR A 624 -17.19 5.15 38.65
C THR A 624 -16.33 6.40 38.52
N CYS A 625 -16.93 7.59 38.43
CA CYS A 625 -16.20 8.85 38.38
C CYS A 625 -15.35 9.07 39.63
N VAL A 626 -15.88 8.81 40.81
CA VAL A 626 -15.15 8.95 42.11
C VAL A 626 -13.97 7.99 42.15
N SER A 627 -14.17 6.72 41.82
CA SER A 627 -13.14 5.70 41.85
C SER A 627 -11.96 6.06 40.88
N ILE A 628 -12.30 6.48 39.67
CA ILE A 628 -11.27 6.83 38.64
C ILE A 628 -10.60 8.17 39.01
N LEU A 629 -11.33 9.13 39.56
CA LEU A 629 -10.75 10.39 40.05
C LEU A 629 -9.70 10.14 41.13
N LEU A 630 -10.01 9.27 42.09
CA LEU A 630 -9.08 8.89 43.16
C LEU A 630 -7.86 8.12 42.59
N GLN A 631 -8.10 7.16 41.71
CA GLN A 631 -7.04 6.42 41.01
C GLN A 631 -6.11 7.37 40.27
N TYR A 632 -6.64 8.30 39.48
CA TYR A 632 -5.89 9.27 38.72
C TYR A 632 -5.14 10.26 39.59
N THR A 633 -5.75 10.74 40.66
CA THR A 633 -5.12 11.63 41.65
C THR A 633 -3.93 10.93 42.31
N HIS A 634 -4.11 9.68 42.74
CA HIS A 634 -3.04 8.87 43.32
C HIS A 634 -1.90 8.65 42.31
N PHE A 635 -2.22 8.40 41.05
CA PHE A 635 -1.23 8.29 39.97
C PHE A 635 -0.42 9.58 39.79
N LEU A 636 -1.08 10.74 39.76
CA LEU A 636 -0.40 12.02 39.60
C LEU A 636 0.48 12.34 40.82
N MET A 637 -0.02 12.10 42.03
CA MET A 637 0.74 12.36 43.26
C MET A 637 1.97 11.46 43.40
N SER A 638 1.85 10.19 43.04
CA SER A 638 2.97 9.23 43.12
C SER A 638 4.10 9.49 42.11
N HIS A 639 3.82 10.20 41.02
CA HIS A 639 4.79 10.48 39.97
C HIS A 639 5.11 11.97 39.81
N CYS A 640 4.52 12.85 40.61
CA CYS A 640 4.77 14.28 40.57
C CYS A 640 6.16 14.63 41.13
N LEU A 641 7.09 14.96 40.29
CA LEU A 641 8.47 15.32 40.68
C LEU A 641 8.54 16.58 41.57
N LEU A 642 7.51 17.43 41.57
CA LEU A 642 7.42 18.61 42.43
C LEU A 642 7.32 18.25 43.91
N TYR A 643 6.66 17.11 44.26
CA TYR A 643 6.55 16.63 45.63
C TYR A 643 7.70 15.71 46.06
N THR A 644 8.40 15.09 45.08
CA THR A 644 9.48 14.14 45.32
C THR A 644 10.88 14.74 45.11
N SER A 645 10.98 15.93 44.54
CA SER A 645 12.26 16.62 44.41
C SER A 645 12.60 17.27 45.76
N PRO A 646 13.86 17.13 46.25
CA PRO A 646 14.29 17.80 47.45
C PRO A 646 14.07 19.30 47.32
N SER A 647 13.55 19.92 48.35
CA SER A 647 13.32 21.36 48.36
C SER A 647 14.64 22.12 48.09
N PRO A 648 14.60 23.34 47.57
CA PRO A 648 15.80 24.15 47.43
C PRO A 648 16.61 24.26 48.72
N ARG A 649 15.98 24.15 49.91
CA ARG A 649 16.61 24.13 51.22
C ARG A 649 17.36 22.81 51.49
N ASP A 650 16.88 21.69 50.96
CA ASP A 650 17.55 20.38 51.13
C ASP A 650 18.75 20.23 50.20
N ARG A 651 18.77 20.94 49.08
CA ARG A 651 19.95 21.00 48.19
C ARG A 651 21.09 21.83 48.75
N GLN A 652 20.83 22.72 49.71
CA GLN A 652 21.87 23.50 50.38
C GLN A 652 22.56 22.76 51.53
N LYS A 653 22.01 21.61 51.95
CA LYS A 653 22.56 20.79 53.03
C LYS A 653 23.33 19.55 52.58
N SER A 654 23.33 19.25 51.27
CA SER A 654 24.16 18.23 50.62
C SER A 654 25.31 18.87 49.84
#